data_e7e2c2aebd9273dafe8dcbeddc5c5bd1
#
_entry.id   e7e2c2aebd9273dafe8dcbeddc5c5bd1
#
_cell.length_a   1.000
_cell.length_b   1.000
_cell.length_c   1.000
_cell.angle_alpha   90.00
_cell.angle_beta   90.00
_cell.angle_gamma   90.00
#
_symmetry.space_group_name_H-M   'P 1'
#
loop_
_entity.id
_entity.type
_entity.pdbx_description
1 polymer ?
#
loop_
_entity_poly.entity_id
_entity_poly.type
_entity_poly.pdbx_seq_one_letter_code
_entity_poly.pdbx_strand_id
1 'polypeptide(L)'
;MLSEISRLIDLTIRGMNKDPHSVLGMHIVDGRVVVRVYNPHSRSVAVKDLHNGRLYPMERIDDRGFYQLVADEPDMFPYQLVHTTLDGVTYSVFDPYCFLPTLSEYDTFLFNQGNHHRIYEKLGCHMREINGVRGASFAVWAPSAKRVSVVGSFNQWDGRIHQMRMLGSSGVWELFVPGVAPGDLYKYEIKTPSDELYIKADPYAFHAEKPPQTASRIYGMDDYQWNDLDWLERRIREPIFDKPVNIYEVHLGSWQQEPDPDPDSETGFRGLSYRQLAERLVPYAREMGYTHLELLPVMEHPYDGSWGYQVTGYYAVTSRFGTPADFKYFVDKCHQNGLGVILDWVPAHFPKDGHGLARFDGTALYEYEDRRKGEHLEWGTHVFNYGRNEVRNFLIANALFWFDEYHVDGLRVDAVASMLYLDYCRKPGEWIPNEYGGRENLEAVEFIKQLNTTVYQYFPNVMMIAEESTAWPQVTAPVHEGGLGFSHKWNMGWMNDFLRYVGMDSVYRKHHQNLITFSLMYAWSENFILVLSHDEVVHGKKSLLDKMPGDYWQKFAGLRGALGYFIGHPGKKLLFMGGEFGQFIEWKYKESLDWHLLDYPMHRMLHNYVKDLNHFYTGEKALYEVDNHYDGFEWIDCSDTEHSIVSFIRKGKDWRDMLVFICNFTPAVHENYRIGAPLDTVYNEVFNSDLEKYGGSNVTNERPIKAEPIPWHGKSWSIVLRIPPLATVVLRPDTEKFRGLAEEAGKAEVMLECLPS
;
A
#
# COMPACT_ATOMS: atom_id res chain seq x y z
N MET A 1 -46.71 18.20 24.94
CA MET A 1 -45.35 18.37 25.53
C MET A 1 -45.01 17.29 26.56
N LEU A 2 -45.75 17.16 27.71
CA LEU A 2 -45.43 16.14 28.74
C LEU A 2 -45.43 14.67 28.19
N SER A 3 -46.35 14.32 27.30
CA SER A 3 -46.41 13.00 26.68
C SER A 3 -45.27 12.75 25.67
N GLU A 4 -44.79 13.79 25.02
CA GLU A 4 -43.71 13.71 24.01
C GLU A 4 -42.35 13.53 24.67
N ILE A 5 -42.01 14.32 25.70
CA ILE A 5 -40.76 14.16 26.43
C ILE A 5 -40.66 12.80 27.13
N SER A 6 -41.78 12.31 27.74
CA SER A 6 -41.80 10.98 28.34
C SER A 6 -41.54 9.88 27.33
N ARG A 7 -42.06 10.02 26.11
CA ARG A 7 -41.77 9.11 25.00
C ARG A 7 -40.30 9.15 24.60
N LEU A 8 -39.69 10.34 24.47
CA LEU A 8 -38.28 10.51 24.11
C LEU A 8 -37.36 9.95 25.19
N ILE A 9 -37.71 10.12 26.49
CA ILE A 9 -36.99 9.50 27.61
C ILE A 9 -37.02 7.96 27.48
N ASP A 10 -38.20 7.37 27.28
CA ASP A 10 -38.30 5.90 27.08
C ASP A 10 -37.52 5.42 25.87
N LEU A 11 -37.58 6.15 24.73
CA LEU A 11 -36.75 5.84 23.54
C LEU A 11 -35.25 5.93 23.84
N THR A 12 -34.80 6.92 24.61
CA THR A 12 -33.39 7.08 25.01
C THR A 12 -32.95 5.92 25.90
N ILE A 13 -33.74 5.55 26.91
CA ILE A 13 -33.46 4.41 27.80
C ILE A 13 -33.39 3.09 26.99
N ARG A 14 -34.27 2.91 26.01
CA ARG A 14 -34.29 1.72 25.12
C ARG A 14 -33.25 1.73 24.01
N GLY A 15 -32.50 2.82 23.89
CA GLY A 15 -31.52 3.02 22.83
C GLY A 15 -32.16 3.03 21.43
N MET A 16 -33.18 3.84 21.25
CA MET A 16 -33.94 4.03 20.02
C MET A 16 -34.09 5.52 19.64
N ASN A 17 -33.49 6.40 20.44
CA ASN A 17 -33.44 7.83 20.15
C ASN A 17 -32.18 8.13 19.30
N LYS A 18 -32.39 8.61 18.07
CA LYS A 18 -31.30 8.98 17.19
C LYS A 18 -30.63 10.31 17.51
N ASP A 19 -31.27 11.10 18.39
CA ASP A 19 -30.73 12.35 18.93
C ASP A 19 -30.88 12.40 20.45
N PRO A 20 -30.01 11.71 21.20
CA PRO A 20 -30.04 11.74 22.66
C PRO A 20 -29.77 13.13 23.24
N HIS A 21 -29.08 14.03 22.52
CA HIS A 21 -28.85 15.42 22.95
C HIS A 21 -30.15 16.23 23.03
N SER A 22 -31.20 15.86 22.33
CA SER A 22 -32.53 16.50 22.46
C SER A 22 -33.21 16.25 23.83
N VAL A 23 -32.70 15.27 24.57
CA VAL A 23 -33.25 14.85 25.87
C VAL A 23 -32.25 15.01 26.99
N LEU A 24 -31.05 14.47 26.82
CA LEU A 24 -29.95 14.47 27.79
C LEU A 24 -29.20 15.81 27.76
N GLY A 25 -28.51 16.13 28.85
CA GLY A 25 -27.83 17.40 29.01
C GLY A 25 -28.68 18.46 29.66
N MET A 26 -28.24 19.73 29.60
CA MET A 26 -28.91 20.90 30.17
C MET A 26 -29.76 21.60 29.10
N HIS A 27 -31.03 21.86 29.42
CA HIS A 27 -32.00 22.52 28.54
C HIS A 27 -32.76 23.61 29.28
N ILE A 28 -33.31 24.58 28.56
CA ILE A 28 -34.31 25.52 29.10
C ILE A 28 -35.67 24.99 28.67
N VAL A 29 -36.52 24.67 29.66
CA VAL A 29 -37.90 24.21 29.47
C VAL A 29 -38.81 25.08 30.29
N ASP A 30 -39.79 25.71 29.69
CA ASP A 30 -40.73 26.63 30.33
C ASP A 30 -40.05 27.70 31.20
N GLY A 31 -38.90 28.24 30.72
CA GLY A 31 -38.13 29.31 31.40
C GLY A 31 -37.31 28.85 32.63
N ARG A 32 -37.13 27.55 32.80
CA ARG A 32 -36.29 26.97 33.86
C ARG A 32 -35.25 26.04 33.30
N VAL A 33 -34.12 25.94 33.97
CA VAL A 33 -33.06 24.98 33.62
C VAL A 33 -33.48 23.56 34.02
N VAL A 34 -33.45 22.65 33.06
CA VAL A 34 -33.69 21.22 33.28
C VAL A 34 -32.46 20.44 32.81
N VAL A 35 -31.86 19.64 33.71
CA VAL A 35 -30.76 18.74 33.39
C VAL A 35 -31.24 17.31 33.44
N ARG A 36 -30.96 16.51 32.40
CA ARG A 36 -31.32 15.08 32.34
C ARG A 36 -30.10 14.23 32.08
N VAL A 37 -30.02 13.14 32.84
CA VAL A 37 -28.88 12.20 32.78
C VAL A 37 -29.41 10.77 32.76
N TYR A 38 -28.84 9.95 31.87
CA TYR A 38 -29.07 8.50 31.86
C TYR A 38 -27.78 7.78 32.22
N ASN A 39 -27.76 7.16 33.42
CA ASN A 39 -26.62 6.31 33.84
C ASN A 39 -27.16 5.19 34.75
N PRO A 40 -27.22 3.94 34.25
CA PRO A 40 -27.72 2.80 35.00
C PRO A 40 -26.80 2.35 36.14
N HIS A 41 -25.55 2.76 36.17
CA HIS A 41 -24.54 2.37 37.17
C HIS A 41 -24.47 3.36 38.35
N SER A 42 -25.22 4.46 38.32
CA SER A 42 -25.23 5.43 39.38
C SER A 42 -26.33 5.12 40.40
N ARG A 43 -26.00 5.20 41.69
CA ARG A 43 -26.95 5.21 42.80
C ARG A 43 -27.62 6.58 42.93
N SER A 44 -26.84 7.65 42.74
CA SER A 44 -27.33 9.04 42.77
C SER A 44 -26.48 9.90 41.85
N VAL A 45 -27.02 10.98 41.32
CA VAL A 45 -26.39 11.99 40.52
C VAL A 45 -26.68 13.37 41.07
N ALA A 46 -25.73 14.29 41.06
CA ALA A 46 -25.91 15.69 41.32
C ALA A 46 -25.27 16.56 40.25
N VAL A 47 -25.82 17.72 39.98
CA VAL A 47 -25.22 18.76 39.12
C VAL A 47 -24.40 19.69 39.99
N LYS A 48 -23.12 19.89 39.65
CA LYS A 48 -22.22 20.85 40.29
C LYS A 48 -22.10 22.09 39.40
N ASP A 49 -22.60 23.20 39.84
CA ASP A 49 -22.39 24.49 39.18
C ASP A 49 -20.94 24.93 39.35
N LEU A 50 -20.26 25.21 38.25
CA LEU A 50 -18.85 25.59 38.22
C LEU A 50 -18.61 27.08 38.53
N HIS A 51 -19.67 27.94 38.52
CA HIS A 51 -19.53 29.32 38.89
C HIS A 51 -19.44 29.51 40.42
N ASN A 52 -20.19 28.75 41.17
CA ASN A 52 -20.33 28.95 42.62
C ASN A 52 -20.03 27.70 43.45
N GLY A 53 -19.81 26.54 42.81
CA GLY A 53 -19.53 25.25 43.45
C GLY A 53 -20.74 24.57 44.09
N ARG A 54 -21.96 25.10 43.92
CA ARG A 54 -23.17 24.54 44.49
C ARG A 54 -23.52 23.19 43.86
N LEU A 55 -23.98 22.25 44.72
CA LEU A 55 -24.46 20.94 44.32
C LEU A 55 -25.97 20.91 44.32
N TYR A 56 -26.56 20.50 43.21
CA TYR A 56 -28.00 20.30 43.05
C TYR A 56 -28.25 18.78 42.89
N PRO A 57 -28.81 18.09 43.91
CA PRO A 57 -29.17 16.69 43.79
C PRO A 57 -30.21 16.48 42.69
N MET A 58 -30.09 15.43 41.90
CA MET A 58 -31.03 15.06 40.88
C MET A 58 -32.04 14.04 41.41
N GLU A 59 -33.29 14.14 40.96
CA GLU A 59 -34.32 13.14 41.21
C GLU A 59 -34.17 11.96 40.24
N ARG A 60 -34.26 10.75 40.75
CA ARG A 60 -34.34 9.55 39.91
C ARG A 60 -35.76 9.33 39.46
N ILE A 61 -36.09 9.65 38.21
CA ILE A 61 -37.45 9.62 37.66
C ILE A 61 -37.79 8.28 36.97
N ASP A 62 -36.80 7.41 36.72
CA ASP A 62 -36.98 6.06 36.17
C ASP A 62 -36.01 5.09 36.83
N ASP A 63 -36.48 3.92 37.25
CA ASP A 63 -35.70 2.90 37.95
C ASP A 63 -34.59 2.26 37.09
N ARG A 64 -34.63 2.46 35.78
CA ARG A 64 -33.60 2.04 34.88
C ARG A 64 -32.35 2.95 34.90
N GLY A 65 -32.33 4.00 35.75
CA GLY A 65 -31.18 4.89 35.97
C GLY A 65 -31.28 6.22 35.23
N PHE A 66 -32.51 6.76 35.09
CA PHE A 66 -32.71 8.07 34.48
C PHE A 66 -32.98 9.13 35.59
N TYR A 67 -32.18 10.21 35.53
CA TYR A 67 -32.18 11.29 36.54
C TYR A 67 -32.59 12.61 35.90
N GLN A 68 -33.30 13.47 36.68
CA GLN A 68 -33.68 14.81 36.26
C GLN A 68 -33.47 15.81 37.39
N LEU A 69 -32.97 16.98 37.04
CA LEU A 69 -33.00 18.18 37.87
C LEU A 69 -33.87 19.22 37.19
N VAL A 70 -34.76 19.89 37.96
CA VAL A 70 -35.42 21.14 37.57
C VAL A 70 -34.94 22.21 38.52
N ALA A 71 -34.13 23.15 38.05
CA ALA A 71 -33.56 24.25 38.84
C ALA A 71 -34.35 25.54 38.59
N ASP A 72 -34.50 26.36 39.60
CA ASP A 72 -35.14 27.69 39.49
C ASP A 72 -34.16 28.76 38.94
N GLU A 73 -33.24 28.33 38.05
CA GLU A 73 -32.31 29.20 37.36
C GLU A 73 -32.84 29.49 35.95
N PRO A 74 -32.81 30.76 35.50
CA PRO A 74 -33.37 31.13 34.21
C PRO A 74 -32.39 30.83 33.03
N ASP A 75 -31.08 30.82 33.31
CA ASP A 75 -30.02 30.70 32.30
C ASP A 75 -29.17 29.44 32.51
N MET A 76 -28.68 28.88 31.41
CA MET A 76 -27.73 27.79 31.46
C MET A 76 -26.40 28.22 32.11
N PHE A 77 -25.77 27.31 32.83
CA PHE A 77 -24.47 27.53 33.49
C PHE A 77 -23.52 26.37 33.22
N PRO A 78 -22.19 26.60 33.27
CA PRO A 78 -21.21 25.52 33.14
C PRO A 78 -21.28 24.61 34.38
N TYR A 79 -21.28 23.30 34.11
CA TYR A 79 -21.50 22.32 35.16
C TYR A 79 -20.69 21.03 34.95
N GLN A 80 -20.59 20.27 36.02
CA GLN A 80 -20.18 18.88 36.05
C GLN A 80 -21.24 18.01 36.64
N LEU A 81 -21.29 16.75 36.25
CA LEU A 81 -22.08 15.71 36.90
C LEU A 81 -21.26 15.05 38.00
N VAL A 82 -21.84 14.94 39.19
CA VAL A 82 -21.25 14.21 40.32
C VAL A 82 -22.01 12.92 40.48
N HIS A 83 -21.41 11.82 40.11
CA HIS A 83 -21.98 10.48 40.20
C HIS A 83 -21.55 9.80 41.49
N THR A 84 -22.48 9.11 42.15
CA THR A 84 -22.14 8.12 43.18
C THR A 84 -22.57 6.75 42.67
N THR A 85 -21.61 5.85 42.54
CA THR A 85 -21.81 4.48 42.04
C THR A 85 -22.61 3.61 43.02
N LEU A 86 -23.02 2.42 42.60
CA LEU A 86 -23.76 1.48 43.44
C LEU A 86 -22.94 1.01 44.67
N ASP A 87 -21.65 0.94 44.56
CA ASP A 87 -20.69 0.61 45.64
C ASP A 87 -20.22 1.82 46.46
N GLY A 88 -20.74 3.03 46.15
CA GLY A 88 -20.55 4.23 46.96
C GLY A 88 -19.36 5.11 46.56
N VAL A 89 -18.65 4.81 45.48
CA VAL A 89 -17.57 5.66 44.95
C VAL A 89 -18.18 6.92 44.32
N THR A 90 -17.62 8.09 44.65
CA THR A 90 -18.07 9.36 44.08
C THR A 90 -16.99 9.94 43.14
N TYR A 91 -17.39 10.34 41.93
CA TYR A 91 -16.54 10.99 40.95
C TYR A 91 -17.28 12.09 40.19
N SER A 92 -16.53 13.03 39.62
CA SER A 92 -17.07 14.15 38.84
C SER A 92 -16.61 14.05 37.37
N VAL A 93 -17.54 14.28 36.44
CA VAL A 93 -17.28 14.31 34.99
C VAL A 93 -18.02 15.48 34.36
N PHE A 94 -17.47 15.97 33.21
CA PHE A 94 -18.28 16.84 32.36
C PHE A 94 -19.32 16.00 31.61
N ASP A 95 -20.49 16.60 31.40
CA ASP A 95 -21.57 15.93 30.67
C ASP A 95 -21.28 15.93 29.18
N PRO A 96 -21.18 14.76 28.52
CA PRO A 96 -20.91 14.69 27.08
C PRO A 96 -22.03 15.32 26.23
N TYR A 97 -23.24 15.43 26.76
CA TYR A 97 -24.41 15.94 26.05
C TYR A 97 -24.54 17.47 26.06
N CYS A 98 -23.58 18.20 26.64
CA CYS A 98 -23.56 19.66 26.60
C CYS A 98 -22.74 20.27 25.47
N PHE A 99 -22.12 19.44 24.64
CA PHE A 99 -21.25 19.88 23.54
C PHE A 99 -21.97 19.90 22.20
N LEU A 100 -21.68 20.93 21.39
CA LEU A 100 -22.19 21.06 20.03
C LEU A 100 -21.48 20.06 19.09
N PRO A 101 -22.06 19.78 17.90
CA PRO A 101 -21.39 18.93 16.88
C PRO A 101 -20.05 19.47 16.49
N THR A 102 -19.08 18.55 16.27
CA THR A 102 -17.74 18.89 15.77
C THR A 102 -17.67 18.80 14.24
N LEU A 103 -18.60 18.11 13.59
CA LEU A 103 -18.79 18.09 12.15
C LEU A 103 -19.85 19.12 11.75
N SER A 104 -19.59 19.87 10.68
CA SER A 104 -20.55 20.79 10.07
C SER A 104 -21.51 20.08 9.11
N GLU A 105 -22.63 20.72 8.75
CA GLU A 105 -23.51 20.26 7.68
C GLU A 105 -22.80 20.17 6.34
N TYR A 106 -21.78 21.03 6.11
CA TYR A 106 -20.96 21.00 4.90
C TYR A 106 -20.05 19.77 4.85
N ASP A 107 -19.44 19.36 5.98
CA ASP A 107 -18.63 18.13 6.06
C ASP A 107 -19.49 16.90 5.69
N THR A 108 -20.68 16.79 6.28
CA THR A 108 -21.59 15.67 6.02
C THR A 108 -22.15 15.69 4.59
N PHE A 109 -22.42 16.87 4.02
CA PHE A 109 -22.82 17.02 2.63
C PHE A 109 -21.73 16.54 1.68
N LEU A 110 -20.49 17.03 1.82
CA LEU A 110 -19.38 16.60 0.98
C LEU A 110 -19.11 15.09 1.08
N PHE A 111 -19.20 14.54 2.29
CA PHE A 111 -19.03 13.10 2.51
C PHE A 111 -20.09 12.28 1.76
N ASN A 112 -21.37 12.63 1.87
CA ASN A 112 -22.44 11.92 1.15
C ASN A 112 -22.37 12.11 -0.39
N GLN A 113 -21.67 13.14 -0.88
CA GLN A 113 -21.38 13.32 -2.29
C GLN A 113 -20.12 12.55 -2.76
N GLY A 114 -19.35 11.96 -1.83
CA GLY A 114 -18.11 11.26 -2.14
C GLY A 114 -16.89 12.18 -2.39
N ASN A 115 -16.96 13.43 -1.94
CA ASN A 115 -16.00 14.48 -2.26
C ASN A 115 -15.27 15.08 -1.04
N HIS A 116 -15.42 14.49 0.15
CA HIS A 116 -14.69 14.95 1.32
C HIS A 116 -13.32 14.25 1.43
N HIS A 117 -12.35 14.71 0.67
CA HIS A 117 -11.05 14.05 0.51
C HIS A 117 -10.22 13.96 1.81
N ARG A 118 -10.51 14.80 2.82
CA ARG A 118 -9.89 14.75 4.16
C ARG A 118 -10.89 14.34 5.24
N ILE A 119 -11.82 13.46 4.93
CA ILE A 119 -12.83 13.01 5.90
C ILE A 119 -12.22 12.32 7.12
N TYR A 120 -11.00 11.78 7.01
CA TYR A 120 -10.26 11.20 8.13
C TYR A 120 -9.88 12.22 9.22
N GLU A 121 -9.96 13.53 8.98
CA GLU A 121 -9.81 14.58 10.00
C GLU A 121 -11.12 14.80 10.80
N LYS A 122 -12.20 14.16 10.39
CA LYS A 122 -13.56 14.34 10.92
C LYS A 122 -14.17 13.06 11.46
N LEU A 123 -14.19 11.98 10.65
CA LEU A 123 -14.63 10.66 11.08
C LEU A 123 -13.48 9.95 11.83
N GLY A 124 -13.85 9.05 12.73
CA GLY A 124 -12.92 8.40 13.62
C GLY A 124 -12.90 9.04 15.01
N CYS A 125 -11.78 8.91 15.70
CA CYS A 125 -11.55 9.46 17.03
C CYS A 125 -10.47 10.56 17.00
N HIS A 126 -10.82 11.77 17.44
CA HIS A 126 -9.91 12.93 17.45
C HIS A 126 -9.84 13.57 18.83
N MET A 127 -8.62 13.67 19.36
CA MET A 127 -8.36 14.43 20.59
C MET A 127 -8.68 15.92 20.36
N ARG A 128 -9.49 16.50 21.23
CA ARG A 128 -9.91 17.91 21.12
C ARG A 128 -9.97 18.56 22.49
N GLU A 129 -9.89 19.89 22.49
CA GLU A 129 -10.24 20.73 23.63
C GLU A 129 -11.38 21.64 23.21
N ILE A 130 -12.56 21.49 23.84
CA ILE A 130 -13.78 22.26 23.55
C ILE A 130 -14.16 23.04 24.82
N ASN A 131 -14.21 24.35 24.74
CA ASN A 131 -14.52 25.24 25.87
C ASN A 131 -13.65 24.98 27.11
N GLY A 132 -12.36 24.68 26.90
CA GLY A 132 -11.41 24.36 27.97
C GLY A 132 -11.53 22.96 28.55
N VAL A 133 -12.36 22.10 27.98
CA VAL A 133 -12.55 20.70 28.39
C VAL A 133 -11.83 19.77 27.37
N ARG A 134 -10.86 19.01 27.87
CA ARG A 134 -10.15 18.00 27.05
C ARG A 134 -10.93 16.70 26.99
N GLY A 135 -10.91 16.08 25.81
CA GLY A 135 -11.55 14.81 25.53
C GLY A 135 -11.34 14.39 24.09
N ALA A 136 -12.18 13.52 23.57
CA ALA A 136 -12.13 13.11 22.17
C ALA A 136 -13.51 13.18 21.51
N SER A 137 -13.55 13.64 20.26
CA SER A 137 -14.72 13.49 19.39
C SER A 137 -14.67 12.15 18.68
N PHE A 138 -15.78 11.43 18.70
CA PHE A 138 -15.98 10.16 18.00
C PHE A 138 -17.04 10.35 16.94
N ALA A 139 -16.73 9.94 15.71
CA ALA A 139 -17.69 10.03 14.61
C ALA A 139 -17.58 8.81 13.69
N VAL A 140 -18.73 8.23 13.33
CA VAL A 140 -18.81 7.02 12.48
C VAL A 140 -20.03 7.03 11.59
N TRP A 141 -19.91 6.45 10.39
CA TRP A 141 -21.00 6.33 9.45
C TRP A 141 -21.69 4.98 9.58
N ALA A 142 -22.99 5.02 9.95
CA ALA A 142 -23.86 3.87 10.14
C ALA A 142 -25.34 4.24 9.89
N PRO A 143 -25.74 4.51 8.63
CA PRO A 143 -27.03 5.11 8.30
C PRO A 143 -28.24 4.26 8.67
N SER A 144 -28.10 2.93 8.66
CA SER A 144 -29.20 1.99 8.95
C SER A 144 -29.31 1.67 10.44
N ALA A 145 -28.33 2.07 11.26
CA ALA A 145 -28.36 1.81 12.70
C ALA A 145 -29.56 2.48 13.40
N LYS A 146 -30.12 1.78 14.39
CA LYS A 146 -31.12 2.36 15.32
C LYS A 146 -30.45 3.19 16.41
N ARG A 147 -29.22 2.78 16.83
CA ARG A 147 -28.39 3.48 17.82
C ARG A 147 -26.92 3.16 17.50
N VAL A 148 -26.07 4.12 17.71
CA VAL A 148 -24.62 3.94 17.83
C VAL A 148 -24.19 4.50 19.18
N SER A 149 -23.29 3.80 19.87
CA SER A 149 -22.69 4.25 21.12
C SER A 149 -21.19 4.00 21.07
N VAL A 150 -20.40 4.91 21.64
CA VAL A 150 -18.98 4.62 21.88
C VAL A 150 -18.83 3.88 23.20
N VAL A 151 -18.11 2.76 23.16
CA VAL A 151 -17.82 1.90 24.32
C VAL A 151 -16.32 1.75 24.49
N GLY A 152 -15.88 1.67 25.73
CA GLY A 152 -14.45 1.56 25.99
C GLY A 152 -14.13 1.34 27.48
N SER A 153 -12.84 1.36 27.79
CA SER A 153 -12.34 1.24 29.16
C SER A 153 -12.91 2.32 30.11
N PHE A 154 -13.23 3.48 29.56
CA PHE A 154 -13.73 4.66 30.29
C PHE A 154 -15.22 4.56 30.67
N ASN A 155 -16.00 3.62 30.16
CA ASN A 155 -17.42 3.44 30.46
C ASN A 155 -17.83 1.97 30.66
N GLN A 156 -16.86 1.11 31.06
CA GLN A 156 -17.09 -0.31 31.33
C GLN A 156 -17.67 -1.08 30.13
N TRP A 157 -17.44 -0.59 28.90
CA TRP A 157 -17.93 -1.16 27.65
C TRP A 157 -19.48 -1.21 27.57
N ASP A 158 -20.19 -0.30 28.29
CA ASP A 158 -21.64 -0.22 28.30
C ASP A 158 -22.15 0.85 27.33
N GLY A 159 -22.74 0.41 26.21
CA GLY A 159 -23.29 1.29 25.19
C GLY A 159 -24.52 2.09 25.59
N ARG A 160 -25.05 1.92 26.81
CA ARG A 160 -26.15 2.73 27.34
C ARG A 160 -25.69 4.11 27.80
N ILE A 161 -24.40 4.29 28.12
CA ILE A 161 -23.87 5.51 28.76
C ILE A 161 -23.54 6.59 27.69
N HIS A 162 -22.80 6.25 26.67
CA HIS A 162 -22.33 7.21 25.66
C HIS A 162 -23.03 6.98 24.31
N GLN A 163 -24.33 7.24 24.26
CA GLN A 163 -25.12 7.16 23.04
C GLN A 163 -24.83 8.38 22.15
N MET A 164 -24.54 8.13 20.88
CA MET A 164 -24.21 9.17 19.91
C MET A 164 -25.48 9.75 19.27
N ARG A 165 -25.40 10.99 18.77
CA ARG A 165 -26.46 11.60 17.95
C ARG A 165 -26.17 11.37 16.47
N MET A 166 -27.20 11.13 15.68
CA MET A 166 -27.13 11.16 14.24
C MET A 166 -27.23 12.61 13.74
N LEU A 167 -26.28 13.00 12.86
CA LEU A 167 -26.21 14.36 12.30
C LEU A 167 -27.19 14.49 11.11
N GLY A 168 -28.36 15.00 11.36
CA GLY A 168 -29.42 15.15 10.36
C GLY A 168 -29.80 13.81 9.70
N SER A 169 -29.77 13.77 8.36
CA SER A 169 -30.03 12.57 7.55
C SER A 169 -28.77 11.96 6.96
N SER A 170 -27.57 12.39 7.38
CA SER A 170 -26.30 12.00 6.78
C SER A 170 -25.91 10.54 7.03
N GLY A 171 -26.49 9.90 8.05
CA GLY A 171 -26.06 8.60 8.55
C GLY A 171 -24.78 8.63 9.40
N VAL A 172 -24.19 9.81 9.62
CA VAL A 172 -23.03 9.99 10.49
C VAL A 172 -23.51 10.18 11.94
N TRP A 173 -22.95 9.40 12.85
CA TRP A 173 -23.16 9.48 14.29
C TRP A 173 -21.98 10.15 14.95
N GLU A 174 -22.21 10.99 15.97
CA GLU A 174 -21.14 11.78 16.61
C GLU A 174 -21.42 11.97 18.11
N LEU A 175 -20.33 11.97 18.89
CA LEU A 175 -20.32 12.36 20.31
C LEU A 175 -18.93 12.85 20.71
N PHE A 176 -18.85 13.95 21.47
CA PHE A 176 -17.67 14.33 22.21
C PHE A 176 -17.69 13.70 23.60
N VAL A 177 -16.66 12.96 23.97
CA VAL A 177 -16.53 12.34 25.31
C VAL A 177 -15.41 13.05 26.08
N PRO A 178 -15.72 13.80 27.13
CA PRO A 178 -14.74 14.49 27.96
C PRO A 178 -13.94 13.49 28.82
N GLY A 179 -12.69 13.84 29.11
CA GLY A 179 -11.85 13.13 30.07
C GLY A 179 -11.16 11.85 29.58
N VAL A 180 -11.41 11.42 28.33
CA VAL A 180 -10.67 10.32 27.71
C VAL A 180 -9.30 10.80 27.25
N ALA A 181 -8.33 9.88 27.15
CA ALA A 181 -6.94 10.19 26.89
C ALA A 181 -6.34 9.30 25.76
N PRO A 182 -5.22 9.73 25.14
CA PRO A 182 -4.47 8.86 24.25
C PRO A 182 -4.10 7.54 24.93
N GLY A 183 -4.30 6.42 24.21
CA GLY A 183 -4.08 5.08 24.73
C GLY A 183 -5.33 4.37 25.21
N ASP A 184 -6.41 5.09 25.53
CA ASP A 184 -7.69 4.47 25.89
C ASP A 184 -8.23 3.61 24.75
N LEU A 185 -8.84 2.48 25.12
CA LEU A 185 -9.42 1.53 24.17
C LEU A 185 -10.90 1.83 23.96
N TYR A 186 -11.33 1.72 22.70
CA TYR A 186 -12.74 1.94 22.36
C TYR A 186 -13.20 1.09 21.17
N LYS A 187 -14.51 0.94 21.06
CA LYS A 187 -15.25 0.40 19.91
C LYS A 187 -16.57 1.14 19.75
N TYR A 188 -17.28 0.85 18.67
CA TYR A 188 -18.68 1.26 18.52
C TYR A 188 -19.61 0.08 18.80
N GLU A 189 -20.59 0.28 19.70
CA GLU A 189 -21.71 -0.61 19.85
C GLU A 189 -22.85 -0.12 18.97
N ILE A 190 -23.23 -0.95 17.99
CA ILE A 190 -24.22 -0.61 16.98
C ILE A 190 -25.46 -1.47 17.17
N LYS A 191 -26.61 -0.83 17.39
CA LYS A 191 -27.92 -1.50 17.39
C LYS A 191 -28.44 -1.54 15.96
N THR A 192 -28.50 -2.72 15.39
CA THR A 192 -28.86 -2.96 13.99
C THR A 192 -30.36 -2.73 13.74
N PRO A 193 -30.83 -2.67 12.49
CA PRO A 193 -32.26 -2.67 12.16
C PRO A 193 -33.04 -3.86 12.69
N SER A 194 -32.40 -5.01 12.89
CA SER A 194 -32.97 -6.24 13.46
C SER A 194 -32.92 -6.32 14.99
N ASP A 195 -32.52 -5.22 15.68
CA ASP A 195 -32.33 -5.14 17.12
C ASP A 195 -31.16 -5.94 17.71
N GLU A 196 -30.28 -6.48 16.86
CA GLU A 196 -29.03 -7.10 17.30
C GLU A 196 -28.01 -6.04 17.73
N LEU A 197 -27.10 -6.40 18.63
CA LEU A 197 -25.99 -5.54 19.04
C LEU A 197 -24.69 -6.03 18.43
N TYR A 198 -24.06 -5.19 17.61
CA TYR A 198 -22.74 -5.42 17.04
C TYR A 198 -21.69 -4.57 17.73
N ILE A 199 -20.52 -5.15 17.98
CA ILE A 199 -19.36 -4.43 18.54
C ILE A 199 -18.31 -4.33 17.43
N LYS A 200 -18.09 -3.12 16.93
CA LYS A 200 -17.26 -2.82 15.76
C LYS A 200 -16.03 -2.00 16.14
N ALA A 201 -14.87 -2.33 15.54
CA ALA A 201 -13.73 -1.42 15.54
C ALA A 201 -14.07 -0.17 14.71
N ASP A 202 -13.35 0.91 14.96
CA ASP A 202 -13.54 2.15 14.21
C ASP A 202 -12.91 2.04 12.82
N PRO A 203 -13.67 2.22 11.73
CA PRO A 203 -13.14 2.18 10.36
C PRO A 203 -12.05 3.21 10.06
N TYR A 204 -12.03 4.33 10.82
CA TYR A 204 -11.09 5.44 10.67
C TYR A 204 -10.06 5.52 11.82
N ALA A 205 -9.93 4.47 12.63
CA ALA A 205 -8.93 4.45 13.70
C ALA A 205 -7.52 4.57 13.16
N PHE A 206 -6.70 5.42 13.76
CA PHE A 206 -5.28 5.58 13.42
C PHE A 206 -4.38 4.55 14.09
N HIS A 207 -4.86 3.91 15.15
CA HIS A 207 -4.12 2.89 15.89
C HIS A 207 -5.09 1.83 16.44
N ALA A 208 -4.64 0.59 16.49
CA ALA A 208 -5.39 -0.55 17.01
C ALA A 208 -4.62 -1.28 18.10
N GLU A 209 -5.32 -2.15 18.84
CA GLU A 209 -4.64 -3.13 19.67
C GLU A 209 -3.86 -4.14 18.80
N LYS A 210 -2.82 -4.71 19.40
CA LYS A 210 -2.09 -5.82 18.77
C LYS A 210 -3.02 -7.06 18.70
N PRO A 211 -3.14 -7.73 17.56
CA PRO A 211 -3.89 -8.98 17.47
C PRO A 211 -3.42 -10.04 18.49
N PRO A 212 -4.31 -10.87 19.03
CA PRO A 212 -5.70 -11.12 18.58
C PRO A 212 -6.74 -10.13 19.11
N GLN A 213 -6.38 -9.14 19.92
CA GLN A 213 -7.28 -8.09 20.36
C GLN A 213 -7.73 -7.23 19.17
N THR A 214 -8.90 -6.59 19.31
CA THR A 214 -9.57 -5.95 18.16
C THR A 214 -10.14 -4.57 18.47
N ALA A 215 -9.78 -3.95 19.59
CA ALA A 215 -10.23 -2.59 19.88
C ALA A 215 -9.37 -1.55 19.14
N SER A 216 -10.02 -0.44 18.84
CA SER A 216 -9.32 0.77 18.40
C SER A 216 -8.71 1.47 19.61
N ARG A 217 -7.61 2.17 19.40
CA ARG A 217 -6.91 2.92 20.43
C ARG A 217 -6.96 4.41 20.12
N ILE A 218 -7.30 5.24 21.09
CA ILE A 218 -7.25 6.70 20.94
C ILE A 218 -5.80 7.11 20.66
N TYR A 219 -5.56 7.79 19.52
CA TYR A 219 -4.25 8.22 19.10
C TYR A 219 -4.31 9.59 18.41
N GLY A 220 -3.31 10.46 18.71
CA GLY A 220 -3.13 11.74 18.04
C GLY A 220 -2.04 11.63 16.99
N MET A 221 -2.26 12.14 15.79
CA MET A 221 -1.30 12.05 14.67
C MET A 221 -0.22 13.12 14.68
N ASP A 222 -0.30 14.12 15.56
CA ASP A 222 0.62 15.28 15.62
C ASP A 222 1.88 15.01 16.46
N ASP A 223 2.20 13.77 16.77
CA ASP A 223 3.26 13.38 17.70
C ASP A 223 4.63 13.15 17.05
N TYR A 224 4.77 13.44 15.74
CA TYR A 224 6.01 13.24 14.98
C TYR A 224 6.45 14.53 14.23
N GLN A 225 7.76 14.82 14.27
CA GLN A 225 8.37 15.89 13.49
C GLN A 225 9.16 15.32 12.32
N TRP A 226 8.72 15.63 11.11
CA TRP A 226 9.35 15.20 9.86
C TRP A 226 10.65 15.94 9.57
N ASN A 227 11.61 15.22 8.96
CA ASN A 227 12.90 15.77 8.51
C ASN A 227 13.18 15.45 7.03
N ASP A 228 12.14 15.28 6.23
CA ASP A 228 12.17 14.81 4.84
C ASP A 228 11.77 15.86 3.81
N LEU A 229 11.73 17.13 4.18
CA LEU A 229 11.29 18.23 3.31
C LEU A 229 12.05 18.27 1.97
N ASP A 230 13.38 18.08 2.00
CA ASP A 230 14.20 18.05 0.78
C ASP A 230 13.80 16.93 -0.18
N TRP A 231 13.39 15.78 0.37
CA TRP A 231 12.88 14.64 -0.40
C TRP A 231 11.56 15.00 -1.07
N LEU A 232 10.59 15.53 -0.32
CA LEU A 232 9.27 15.91 -0.82
C LEU A 232 9.36 17.00 -1.90
N GLU A 233 10.20 18.02 -1.71
CA GLU A 233 10.43 19.05 -2.72
C GLU A 233 11.03 18.49 -4.00
N ARG A 234 11.99 17.56 -3.89
CA ARG A 234 12.58 16.87 -5.05
C ARG A 234 11.54 16.06 -5.79
N ARG A 235 10.72 15.25 -5.07
CA ARG A 235 9.64 14.44 -5.64
C ARG A 235 8.66 15.28 -6.47
N ILE A 236 8.27 16.46 -5.97
CA ILE A 236 7.36 17.36 -6.69
C ILE A 236 7.98 17.85 -8.01
N ARG A 237 9.29 18.08 -8.05
CA ARG A 237 9.98 18.67 -9.21
C ARG A 237 10.42 17.65 -10.26
N GLU A 238 10.68 16.41 -9.86
CA GLU A 238 11.31 15.39 -10.71
C GLU A 238 10.33 14.27 -11.07
N PRO A 239 9.91 14.17 -12.35
CA PRO A 239 9.12 13.03 -12.83
C PRO A 239 9.88 11.72 -12.65
N ILE A 240 9.15 10.64 -12.31
CA ILE A 240 9.72 9.32 -12.03
C ILE A 240 10.07 8.51 -13.29
N PHE A 241 9.47 8.85 -14.45
CA PHE A 241 9.49 7.99 -15.65
C PHE A 241 10.89 7.80 -16.25
N ASP A 242 11.74 8.82 -16.20
CA ASP A 242 13.10 8.79 -16.70
C ASP A 242 14.18 8.58 -15.62
N LYS A 243 13.76 8.14 -14.43
CA LYS A 243 14.63 7.84 -13.31
C LYS A 243 14.78 6.32 -13.11
N PRO A 244 15.88 5.87 -12.50
CA PRO A 244 16.00 4.49 -12.12
C PRO A 244 15.00 4.17 -11.00
N VAL A 245 14.20 3.12 -11.19
CA VAL A 245 13.32 2.56 -10.17
C VAL A 245 13.67 1.09 -10.00
N ASN A 246 14.29 0.79 -8.89
CA ASN A 246 14.72 -0.54 -8.46
C ASN A 246 14.15 -0.81 -7.09
N ILE A 247 13.11 -1.63 -7.04
CA ILE A 247 12.26 -1.85 -5.87
C ILE A 247 12.71 -3.10 -5.13
N TYR A 248 12.88 -2.98 -3.83
CA TYR A 248 13.03 -4.11 -2.92
C TYR A 248 11.70 -4.35 -2.22
N GLU A 249 11.01 -5.43 -2.59
CA GLU A 249 9.73 -5.82 -2.00
C GLU A 249 9.97 -6.59 -0.69
N VAL A 250 9.32 -6.17 0.40
CA VAL A 250 9.63 -6.65 1.75
C VAL A 250 8.38 -6.94 2.57
N HIS A 251 8.34 -8.12 3.20
CA HIS A 251 7.45 -8.41 4.31
C HIS A 251 8.17 -8.11 5.63
N LEU A 252 7.76 -7.06 6.34
CA LEU A 252 8.47 -6.56 7.53
C LEU A 252 8.61 -7.59 8.65
N GLY A 253 7.59 -8.45 8.83
CA GLY A 253 7.55 -9.44 9.91
C GLY A 253 8.53 -10.61 9.76
N SER A 254 9.04 -10.85 8.55
CA SER A 254 9.92 -11.99 8.24
C SER A 254 11.21 -11.63 7.53
N TRP A 255 11.51 -10.35 7.32
CA TRP A 255 12.80 -9.93 6.79
C TRP A 255 13.94 -10.30 7.73
N GLN A 256 13.84 -9.88 9.00
CA GLN A 256 14.65 -10.35 10.14
C GLN A 256 13.77 -10.48 11.37
N GLN A 257 14.11 -11.43 12.23
CA GLN A 257 13.46 -11.62 13.51
C GLN A 257 14.48 -11.65 14.63
N GLU A 258 14.03 -11.36 15.85
CA GLU A 258 14.82 -11.47 17.08
C GLU A 258 14.06 -12.33 18.10
N PRO A 259 14.75 -12.89 19.13
CA PRO A 259 14.08 -13.63 20.18
C PRO A 259 12.96 -12.80 20.81
N ASP A 260 11.78 -13.40 20.95
CA ASP A 260 10.64 -12.76 21.58
C ASP A 260 10.77 -12.89 23.10
N PRO A 261 10.73 -11.78 23.86
CA PRO A 261 10.74 -11.83 25.33
C PRO A 261 9.43 -12.38 25.92
N ASP A 262 8.37 -12.49 25.13
CA ASP A 262 7.10 -13.06 25.57
C ASP A 262 7.25 -14.60 25.69
N PRO A 263 7.11 -15.17 26.92
CA PRO A 263 7.26 -16.61 27.13
C PRO A 263 6.15 -17.43 26.46
N ASP A 264 5.02 -16.79 26.11
CA ASP A 264 3.87 -17.43 25.47
C ASP A 264 3.91 -17.27 23.94
N SER A 265 5.00 -16.74 23.37
CA SER A 265 5.19 -16.59 21.94
C SER A 265 5.18 -17.95 21.23
N GLU A 266 4.33 -18.10 20.20
CA GLU A 266 4.17 -19.36 19.45
C GLU A 266 5.49 -19.85 18.82
N THR A 267 6.30 -18.92 18.33
CA THR A 267 7.55 -19.23 17.61
C THR A 267 8.81 -19.01 18.44
N GLY A 268 8.71 -18.30 19.56
CA GLY A 268 9.86 -17.79 20.33
C GLY A 268 10.62 -16.66 19.66
N PHE A 269 10.13 -16.16 18.51
CA PHE A 269 10.71 -15.06 17.74
C PHE A 269 9.64 -14.04 17.37
N ARG A 270 10.06 -12.79 17.20
CA ARG A 270 9.22 -11.69 16.74
C ARG A 270 9.89 -10.91 15.61
N GLY A 271 9.09 -10.30 14.76
CA GLY A 271 9.58 -9.33 13.79
C GLY A 271 10.21 -8.10 14.47
N LEU A 272 11.06 -7.41 13.74
CA LEU A 272 11.67 -6.17 14.21
C LEU A 272 10.63 -5.07 14.32
N SER A 273 10.82 -4.14 15.28
CA SER A 273 10.01 -2.92 15.34
C SER A 273 10.31 -1.99 14.17
N TYR A 274 9.39 -1.04 13.87
CA TYR A 274 9.61 -0.01 12.83
C TYR A 274 10.93 0.74 13.03
N ARG A 275 11.30 1.06 14.28
CA ARG A 275 12.58 1.71 14.59
C ARG A 275 13.77 0.81 14.32
N GLN A 276 13.71 -0.46 14.70
CA GLN A 276 14.77 -1.42 14.40
C GLN A 276 14.91 -1.66 12.89
N LEU A 277 13.79 -1.70 12.16
CA LEU A 277 13.78 -1.78 10.70
C LEU A 277 14.42 -0.53 10.07
N ALA A 278 14.14 0.66 10.59
CA ALA A 278 14.79 1.89 10.14
C ALA A 278 16.31 1.84 10.28
N GLU A 279 16.83 1.22 11.35
CA GLU A 279 18.27 1.12 11.63
C GLU A 279 18.96 -0.04 10.88
N ARG A 280 18.23 -1.05 10.43
CA ARG A 280 18.80 -2.25 9.79
C ARG A 280 18.44 -2.38 8.32
N LEU A 281 17.15 -2.32 7.97
CA LEU A 281 16.66 -2.49 6.60
C LEU A 281 17.02 -1.31 5.70
N VAL A 282 16.89 -0.09 6.19
CA VAL A 282 17.15 1.11 5.40
C VAL A 282 18.62 1.20 4.94
N PRO A 283 19.62 1.07 5.82
CA PRO A 283 21.02 1.03 5.38
C PRO A 283 21.32 -0.14 4.44
N TYR A 284 20.74 -1.31 4.71
CA TYR A 284 20.90 -2.50 3.87
C TYR A 284 20.40 -2.25 2.44
N ALA A 285 19.16 -1.79 2.29
CA ALA A 285 18.57 -1.54 0.98
C ALA A 285 19.34 -0.47 0.19
N ARG A 286 19.79 0.61 0.86
CA ARG A 286 20.64 1.62 0.26
C ARG A 286 21.99 1.05 -0.20
N GLU A 287 22.66 0.26 0.64
CA GLU A 287 23.93 -0.39 0.31
C GLU A 287 23.79 -1.33 -0.88
N MET A 288 22.67 -2.05 -0.97
CA MET A 288 22.36 -2.95 -2.06
C MET A 288 21.99 -2.24 -3.37
N GLY A 289 21.87 -0.90 -3.39
CA GLY A 289 21.58 -0.11 -4.59
C GLY A 289 20.11 -0.10 -4.99
N TYR A 290 19.18 -0.39 -4.09
CA TYR A 290 17.76 -0.19 -4.31
C TYR A 290 17.40 1.30 -4.21
N THR A 291 16.33 1.69 -4.88
CA THR A 291 15.82 3.07 -4.89
C THR A 291 14.55 3.22 -4.08
N HIS A 292 13.78 2.15 -3.94
CA HIS A 292 12.52 2.11 -3.21
C HIS A 292 12.40 0.83 -2.40
N LEU A 293 11.68 0.93 -1.29
CA LEU A 293 11.13 -0.22 -0.57
C LEU A 293 9.64 -0.33 -0.92
N GLU A 294 9.17 -1.50 -1.33
CA GLU A 294 7.74 -1.81 -1.42
C GLU A 294 7.38 -2.73 -0.27
N LEU A 295 6.50 -2.26 0.61
CA LEU A 295 6.10 -2.99 1.81
C LEU A 295 4.82 -3.77 1.54
N LEU A 296 4.84 -5.09 1.75
CA LEU A 296 3.60 -5.87 1.81
C LEU A 296 2.64 -5.20 2.81
N PRO A 297 1.31 -5.40 2.69
CA PRO A 297 0.34 -4.55 3.38
C PRO A 297 0.65 -4.32 4.86
N VAL A 298 0.85 -3.06 5.24
CA VAL A 298 1.12 -2.63 6.62
C VAL A 298 -0.12 -2.11 7.34
N MET A 299 -1.28 -2.08 6.68
CA MET A 299 -2.55 -1.75 7.31
C MET A 299 -2.92 -2.83 8.34
N GLU A 300 -3.65 -2.45 9.39
CA GLU A 300 -4.00 -3.40 10.45
C GLU A 300 -4.88 -4.53 9.94
N HIS A 301 -4.54 -5.76 10.31
CA HIS A 301 -5.18 -6.99 9.86
C HIS A 301 -5.19 -8.04 10.98
N PRO A 302 -6.22 -8.91 11.07
CA PRO A 302 -6.36 -9.85 12.19
C PRO A 302 -5.49 -11.10 12.06
N TYR A 303 -5.13 -11.50 10.83
CA TYR A 303 -4.53 -12.80 10.55
C TYR A 303 -3.18 -12.67 9.83
N ASP A 304 -2.10 -13.10 10.47
CA ASP A 304 -0.73 -13.01 9.93
C ASP A 304 -0.54 -13.82 8.64
N GLY A 305 -1.24 -14.95 8.52
CA GLY A 305 -1.20 -15.79 7.32
C GLY A 305 -1.83 -15.19 6.08
N SER A 306 -2.49 -14.04 6.21
CA SER A 306 -2.93 -13.24 5.05
C SER A 306 -1.83 -12.33 4.50
N TRP A 307 -0.66 -12.26 5.14
CA TRP A 307 0.47 -11.36 4.81
C TRP A 307 0.07 -9.88 4.80
N GLY A 308 -1.06 -9.54 5.44
CA GLY A 308 -1.66 -8.21 5.47
C GLY A 308 -2.75 -7.96 4.44
N TYR A 309 -3.05 -8.89 3.51
CA TYR A 309 -4.06 -8.68 2.47
C TYR A 309 -5.53 -8.78 2.96
N GLN A 310 -5.77 -9.14 4.22
CA GLN A 310 -7.11 -9.13 4.83
C GLN A 310 -7.24 -7.97 5.80
N VAL A 311 -7.33 -6.75 5.27
CA VAL A 311 -7.31 -5.49 6.02
C VAL A 311 -8.61 -5.28 6.79
N THR A 312 -8.49 -4.96 8.10
CA THR A 312 -9.61 -4.53 8.95
C THR A 312 -9.47 -3.08 9.42
N GLY A 313 -8.26 -2.53 9.46
CA GLY A 313 -7.98 -1.15 9.87
C GLY A 313 -7.27 -0.37 8.77
N TYR A 314 -8.03 0.22 7.84
CA TYR A 314 -7.50 0.89 6.65
C TYR A 314 -6.66 2.14 6.95
N TYR A 315 -6.95 2.83 8.05
CA TYR A 315 -6.26 4.05 8.48
C TYR A 315 -5.23 3.80 9.60
N ALA A 316 -5.10 2.55 10.06
CA ALA A 316 -4.15 2.18 11.09
C ALA A 316 -2.98 1.41 10.48
N VAL A 317 -1.76 1.86 10.75
CA VAL A 317 -0.58 1.03 10.54
C VAL A 317 -0.57 -0.11 11.58
N THR A 318 -0.18 -1.32 11.17
CA THR A 318 -0.24 -2.48 12.07
C THR A 318 0.58 -2.26 13.35
N SER A 319 -0.04 -2.52 14.47
CA SER A 319 0.55 -2.39 15.82
C SER A 319 1.58 -3.48 16.15
N ARG A 320 1.76 -4.46 15.26
CA ARG A 320 2.74 -5.55 15.42
C ARG A 320 4.16 -5.05 15.57
N PHE A 321 4.50 -3.97 14.89
CA PHE A 321 5.87 -3.45 14.79
C PHE A 321 6.06 -2.12 15.51
N GLY A 322 5.02 -1.54 16.13
CA GLY A 322 5.11 -0.29 16.87
C GLY A 322 3.91 0.63 16.69
N THR A 323 4.13 1.91 16.96
CA THR A 323 3.12 2.97 16.89
C THR A 323 3.11 3.66 15.52
N PRO A 324 2.08 4.45 15.20
CA PRO A 324 2.08 5.34 14.03
C PRO A 324 3.31 6.25 13.95
N ALA A 325 3.75 6.84 15.06
CA ALA A 325 4.98 7.66 15.12
C ALA A 325 6.25 6.86 14.77
N ASP A 326 6.33 5.58 15.18
CA ASP A 326 7.45 4.71 14.83
C ASP A 326 7.48 4.40 13.34
N PHE A 327 6.31 4.27 12.69
CA PHE A 327 6.24 4.08 11.25
C PHE A 327 6.58 5.39 10.50
N LYS A 328 6.12 6.56 10.99
CA LYS A 328 6.56 7.86 10.46
C LYS A 328 8.10 7.99 10.54
N TYR A 329 8.70 7.58 11.65
CA TYR A 329 10.17 7.54 11.81
C TYR A 329 10.84 6.63 10.76
N PHE A 330 10.26 5.46 10.49
CA PHE A 330 10.79 4.54 9.48
C PHE A 330 10.78 5.18 8.08
N VAL A 331 9.67 5.78 7.65
CA VAL A 331 9.56 6.46 6.35
C VAL A 331 10.51 7.65 6.26
N ASP A 332 10.57 8.50 7.30
CA ASP A 332 11.49 9.63 7.37
C ASP A 332 12.96 9.19 7.22
N LYS A 333 13.34 8.07 7.84
CA LYS A 333 14.68 7.46 7.67
C LYS A 333 14.92 6.94 6.27
N CYS A 334 13.92 6.38 5.60
CA CYS A 334 14.03 6.00 4.18
C CYS A 334 14.36 7.22 3.34
N HIS A 335 13.60 8.31 3.47
CA HIS A 335 13.79 9.56 2.72
C HIS A 335 15.15 10.21 2.97
N GLN A 336 15.59 10.29 4.23
CA GLN A 336 16.93 10.80 4.58
C GLN A 336 18.07 9.97 3.97
N ASN A 337 17.83 8.70 3.66
CA ASN A 337 18.78 7.80 3.02
C ASN A 337 18.59 7.70 1.51
N GLY A 338 17.70 8.48 0.90
CA GLY A 338 17.47 8.49 -0.54
C GLY A 338 16.65 7.32 -1.06
N LEU A 339 15.83 6.69 -0.19
CA LEU A 339 14.93 5.60 -0.53
C LEU A 339 13.46 6.07 -0.50
N GLY A 340 12.71 5.81 -1.56
CA GLY A 340 11.26 5.97 -1.57
C GLY A 340 10.56 4.79 -0.88
N VAL A 341 9.32 5.01 -0.45
CA VAL A 341 8.48 3.99 0.19
C VAL A 341 7.18 3.82 -0.58
N ILE A 342 6.92 2.60 -1.01
CA ILE A 342 5.67 2.19 -1.68
C ILE A 342 4.93 1.27 -0.72
N LEU A 343 3.63 1.46 -0.56
CA LEU A 343 2.79 0.56 0.22
C LEU A 343 1.95 -0.30 -0.70
N ASP A 344 1.85 -1.57 -0.37
CA ASP A 344 0.86 -2.46 -0.96
C ASP A 344 -0.50 -2.16 -0.34
N TRP A 345 -1.47 -1.70 -1.14
CA TRP A 345 -2.76 -1.20 -0.74
C TRP A 345 -3.88 -2.04 -1.32
N VAL A 346 -4.84 -2.44 -0.49
CA VAL A 346 -5.86 -3.45 -0.80
C VAL A 346 -7.28 -2.84 -0.87
N PRO A 347 -7.66 -2.11 -1.91
CA PRO A 347 -9.00 -1.55 -2.07
C PRO A 347 -9.99 -2.50 -2.75
N ALA A 348 -9.55 -3.69 -3.15
CA ALA A 348 -10.36 -4.65 -3.89
C ALA A 348 -11.35 -5.39 -2.98
N HIS A 349 -10.94 -5.71 -1.76
CA HIS A 349 -11.73 -6.58 -0.89
C HIS A 349 -11.35 -6.38 0.59
N PHE A 350 -12.17 -6.95 1.48
CA PHE A 350 -11.93 -6.98 2.93
C PHE A 350 -12.48 -8.26 3.56
N PRO A 351 -11.95 -8.70 4.72
CA PRO A 351 -12.36 -9.94 5.36
C PRO A 351 -13.74 -9.85 6.01
N LYS A 352 -14.31 -11.01 6.33
CA LYS A 352 -15.64 -11.15 6.96
C LYS A 352 -15.61 -11.09 8.48
N ASP A 353 -14.52 -10.66 9.08
CA ASP A 353 -14.34 -10.57 10.52
C ASP A 353 -15.40 -9.68 11.16
N GLY A 354 -16.07 -10.19 12.21
CA GLY A 354 -17.24 -9.54 12.80
C GLY A 354 -16.96 -8.18 13.42
N HIS A 355 -15.71 -7.89 13.82
CA HIS A 355 -15.29 -6.60 14.35
C HIS A 355 -14.93 -5.56 13.26
N GLY A 356 -14.71 -6.01 12.01
CA GLY A 356 -14.34 -5.16 10.88
C GLY A 356 -15.53 -4.57 10.13
N LEU A 357 -15.33 -4.31 8.82
CA LEU A 357 -16.30 -3.60 7.97
C LEU A 357 -17.52 -4.44 7.57
N ALA A 358 -17.41 -5.78 7.60
CA ALA A 358 -18.46 -6.69 7.14
C ALA A 358 -19.77 -6.43 7.90
N ARG A 359 -20.86 -6.18 7.16
CA ARG A 359 -22.19 -5.89 7.71
C ARG A 359 -22.15 -4.85 8.83
N PHE A 360 -21.43 -3.76 8.63
CA PHE A 360 -21.02 -2.83 9.69
C PHE A 360 -22.17 -2.33 10.54
N ASP A 361 -23.29 -1.92 9.94
CA ASP A 361 -24.50 -1.46 10.64
C ASP A 361 -25.65 -2.49 10.63
N GLY A 362 -25.32 -3.76 10.32
CA GLY A 362 -26.28 -4.85 10.16
C GLY A 362 -26.76 -5.01 8.71
N THR A 363 -26.39 -4.10 7.81
CA THR A 363 -26.68 -4.17 6.37
C THR A 363 -25.39 -4.31 5.56
N ALA A 364 -25.48 -4.54 4.26
CA ALA A 364 -24.36 -4.45 3.33
C ALA A 364 -23.98 -2.97 3.15
N LEU A 365 -23.16 -2.45 4.07
CA LEU A 365 -22.82 -1.02 4.11
C LEU A 365 -21.64 -0.68 3.21
N TYR A 366 -20.50 -1.35 3.41
CA TYR A 366 -19.27 -1.18 2.62
C TYR A 366 -19.22 -2.12 1.42
N GLU A 367 -19.89 -3.26 1.49
CA GLU A 367 -19.96 -4.29 0.45
C GLU A 367 -21.22 -4.18 -0.41
N TYR A 368 -21.22 -4.83 -1.58
CA TYR A 368 -22.43 -5.06 -2.35
C TYR A 368 -23.32 -6.10 -1.65
N GLU A 369 -24.64 -5.91 -1.72
CA GLU A 369 -25.60 -6.82 -1.09
C GLU A 369 -25.73 -8.16 -1.82
N ASP A 370 -25.74 -8.14 -3.16
CA ASP A 370 -25.80 -9.35 -3.96
C ASP A 370 -24.44 -10.06 -3.93
N ARG A 371 -24.40 -11.27 -3.38
CA ARG A 371 -23.19 -12.10 -3.24
C ARG A 371 -22.46 -12.34 -4.57
N ARG A 372 -23.18 -12.38 -5.68
CA ARG A 372 -22.61 -12.56 -7.02
C ARG A 372 -21.75 -11.38 -7.48
N LYS A 373 -21.89 -10.21 -6.84
CA LYS A 373 -21.06 -9.02 -7.02
C LYS A 373 -20.21 -8.72 -5.78
N GLY A 374 -20.73 -9.02 -4.61
CA GLY A 374 -20.23 -8.62 -3.29
C GLY A 374 -19.28 -9.59 -2.60
N GLU A 375 -18.97 -10.76 -3.18
CA GLU A 375 -18.07 -11.72 -2.53
C GLU A 375 -17.05 -12.29 -3.52
N HIS A 376 -15.80 -12.43 -3.10
CA HIS A 376 -14.79 -13.30 -3.72
C HIS A 376 -14.84 -14.68 -3.05
N LEU A 377 -15.40 -15.67 -3.75
CA LEU A 377 -15.65 -17.01 -3.18
C LEU A 377 -14.36 -17.74 -2.84
N GLU A 378 -13.32 -17.61 -3.67
CA GLU A 378 -12.02 -18.26 -3.46
C GLU A 378 -11.25 -17.68 -2.28
N TRP A 379 -11.33 -16.35 -2.08
CA TRP A 379 -10.61 -15.66 -1.00
C TRP A 379 -11.43 -15.55 0.29
N GLY A 380 -12.74 -15.84 0.22
CA GLY A 380 -13.65 -15.74 1.37
C GLY A 380 -13.89 -14.30 1.83
N THR A 381 -13.65 -13.31 0.98
CA THR A 381 -13.72 -11.87 1.30
C THR A 381 -14.95 -11.20 0.69
N HIS A 382 -15.30 -10.01 1.20
CA HIS A 382 -16.27 -9.12 0.58
C HIS A 382 -15.61 -8.19 -0.44
N VAL A 383 -16.39 -7.74 -1.45
CA VAL A 383 -16.00 -6.74 -2.44
C VAL A 383 -16.61 -5.40 -2.04
N PHE A 384 -15.82 -4.32 -2.08
CA PHE A 384 -16.30 -2.97 -1.82
C PHE A 384 -17.39 -2.54 -2.82
N ASN A 385 -18.40 -1.82 -2.33
CA ASN A 385 -19.45 -1.23 -3.16
C ASN A 385 -18.98 0.11 -3.77
N TYR A 386 -18.29 0.02 -4.91
CA TYR A 386 -17.75 1.20 -5.62
C TYR A 386 -18.85 2.12 -6.17
N GLY A 387 -20.10 1.66 -6.25
CA GLY A 387 -21.27 2.47 -6.64
C GLY A 387 -21.74 3.42 -5.54
N ARG A 388 -21.34 3.22 -4.28
CA ARG A 388 -21.74 4.06 -3.15
C ARG A 388 -20.75 5.19 -2.92
N ASN A 389 -21.23 6.42 -2.90
CA ASN A 389 -20.40 7.63 -2.77
C ASN A 389 -19.54 7.61 -1.50
N GLU A 390 -20.11 7.22 -0.36
CA GLU A 390 -19.40 7.19 0.92
C GLU A 390 -18.30 6.13 0.95
N VAL A 391 -18.49 5.01 0.25
CA VAL A 391 -17.47 3.95 0.11
C VAL A 391 -16.33 4.42 -0.78
N ARG A 392 -16.66 5.06 -1.92
CA ARG A 392 -15.60 5.69 -2.75
C ARG A 392 -14.84 6.76 -1.98
N ASN A 393 -15.57 7.59 -1.22
CA ASN A 393 -14.94 8.59 -0.35
C ASN A 393 -14.00 7.97 0.69
N PHE A 394 -14.43 6.87 1.34
CA PHE A 394 -13.62 6.13 2.30
C PHE A 394 -12.31 5.66 1.67
N LEU A 395 -12.35 5.05 0.49
CA LEU A 395 -11.16 4.51 -0.19
C LEU A 395 -10.26 5.61 -0.76
N ILE A 396 -10.82 6.65 -1.40
CA ILE A 396 -10.01 7.77 -1.95
C ILE A 396 -9.34 8.54 -0.82
N ALA A 397 -10.07 8.88 0.24
CA ALA A 397 -9.50 9.56 1.39
C ALA A 397 -8.44 8.69 2.10
N ASN A 398 -8.60 7.36 2.11
CA ASN A 398 -7.61 6.45 2.64
C ASN A 398 -6.29 6.47 1.82
N ALA A 399 -6.38 6.46 0.49
CA ALA A 399 -5.19 6.61 -0.34
C ALA A 399 -4.47 7.95 -0.05
N LEU A 400 -5.23 9.05 -0.01
CA LEU A 400 -4.67 10.38 0.31
C LEU A 400 -4.05 10.44 1.71
N PHE A 401 -4.67 9.77 2.69
CA PHE A 401 -4.15 9.69 4.06
C PHE A 401 -2.73 9.11 4.13
N TRP A 402 -2.43 8.07 3.37
CA TRP A 402 -1.09 7.47 3.35
C TRP A 402 -0.05 8.43 2.75
N PHE A 403 -0.42 9.23 1.75
CA PHE A 403 0.45 10.27 1.20
C PHE A 403 0.60 11.48 2.13
N ASP A 404 -0.48 11.92 2.76
CA ASP A 404 -0.54 13.13 3.59
C ASP A 404 0.11 12.93 4.96
N GLU A 405 -0.24 11.85 5.66
CA GLU A 405 0.18 11.59 7.04
C GLU A 405 1.48 10.80 7.15
N TYR A 406 1.77 9.95 6.17
CA TYR A 406 2.95 9.09 6.19
C TYR A 406 3.97 9.38 5.10
N HIS A 407 3.72 10.37 4.25
CA HIS A 407 4.61 10.85 3.19
C HIS A 407 5.07 9.78 2.19
N VAL A 408 4.35 8.66 2.06
CA VAL A 408 4.75 7.57 1.15
C VAL A 408 4.87 8.05 -0.30
N ASP A 409 5.67 7.35 -1.11
CA ASP A 409 5.98 7.75 -2.49
C ASP A 409 5.13 7.02 -3.52
N GLY A 410 4.45 5.97 -3.11
CA GLY A 410 3.56 5.23 -4.00
C GLY A 410 2.63 4.27 -3.28
N LEU A 411 1.58 3.87 -4.01
CA LEU A 411 0.69 2.78 -3.65
C LEU A 411 0.70 1.74 -4.78
N ARG A 412 1.02 0.50 -4.45
CA ARG A 412 0.73 -0.65 -5.31
C ARG A 412 -0.68 -1.11 -4.99
N VAL A 413 -1.55 -1.03 -5.97
CA VAL A 413 -2.97 -1.38 -5.83
C VAL A 413 -3.16 -2.86 -6.14
N ASP A 414 -3.48 -3.60 -5.10
CA ASP A 414 -3.67 -5.04 -5.13
C ASP A 414 -4.89 -5.45 -5.96
N ALA A 415 -4.75 -6.54 -6.72
CA ALA A 415 -5.84 -7.26 -7.38
C ALA A 415 -6.76 -6.39 -8.26
N VAL A 416 -6.22 -5.43 -9.02
CA VAL A 416 -7.01 -4.52 -9.88
C VAL A 416 -7.87 -5.30 -10.87
N ALA A 417 -7.40 -6.42 -11.42
CA ALA A 417 -8.19 -7.28 -12.30
C ALA A 417 -9.49 -7.76 -11.64
N SER A 418 -9.46 -8.07 -10.35
CA SER A 418 -10.65 -8.50 -9.58
C SER A 418 -11.67 -7.38 -9.39
N MET A 419 -11.22 -6.12 -9.43
CA MET A 419 -12.08 -4.95 -9.37
C MET A 419 -12.75 -4.68 -10.73
N LEU A 420 -11.98 -4.81 -11.82
CA LEU A 420 -12.41 -4.48 -13.18
C LEU A 420 -13.43 -5.46 -13.76
N TYR A 421 -13.39 -6.73 -13.36
CA TYR A 421 -14.20 -7.77 -13.97
C TYR A 421 -15.17 -8.44 -12.99
N LEU A 422 -16.47 -8.39 -13.31
CA LEU A 422 -17.54 -9.01 -12.54
C LEU A 422 -17.48 -10.52 -12.52
N ASP A 423 -16.86 -11.14 -13.53
CA ASP A 423 -16.69 -12.58 -13.70
C ASP A 423 -15.32 -13.11 -13.20
N TYR A 424 -14.50 -12.25 -12.58
CA TYR A 424 -13.17 -12.64 -12.10
C TYR A 424 -13.25 -13.82 -11.12
N CYS A 425 -12.55 -14.93 -11.43
CA CYS A 425 -12.54 -16.18 -10.67
C CYS A 425 -13.95 -16.73 -10.33
N ARG A 426 -14.95 -16.52 -11.21
CA ARG A 426 -16.33 -17.00 -11.03
C ARG A 426 -16.79 -17.84 -12.20
N LYS A 427 -17.64 -18.84 -11.88
CA LYS A 427 -18.24 -19.72 -12.87
C LYS A 427 -19.50 -19.06 -13.48
N PRO A 428 -19.96 -19.55 -14.65
CA PRO A 428 -21.26 -19.14 -15.19
C PRO A 428 -22.38 -19.31 -14.14
N GLY A 429 -23.16 -18.26 -13.90
CA GLY A 429 -24.22 -18.20 -12.88
C GLY A 429 -23.76 -17.70 -11.48
N GLU A 430 -22.47 -17.56 -11.23
CA GLU A 430 -21.92 -17.04 -9.98
C GLU A 430 -21.64 -15.52 -10.03
N TRP A 431 -21.94 -14.86 -11.15
CA TRP A 431 -21.80 -13.43 -11.34
C TRP A 431 -22.98 -12.84 -12.11
N ILE A 432 -23.11 -11.51 -12.08
CA ILE A 432 -24.14 -10.77 -12.81
C ILE A 432 -23.48 -9.77 -13.73
N PRO A 433 -23.96 -9.66 -15.00
CA PRO A 433 -23.43 -8.68 -15.95
C PRO A 433 -23.77 -7.25 -15.53
N ASN A 434 -23.03 -6.28 -16.10
CA ASN A 434 -23.36 -4.87 -15.98
C ASN A 434 -24.64 -4.51 -16.75
N GLU A 435 -25.05 -3.26 -16.66
CA GLU A 435 -26.30 -2.75 -17.29
C GLU A 435 -26.33 -2.88 -18.82
N TYR A 436 -25.16 -3.06 -19.48
CA TYR A 436 -25.01 -3.28 -20.92
C TYR A 436 -24.85 -4.76 -21.28
N GLY A 437 -24.90 -5.66 -20.30
CA GLY A 437 -24.70 -7.10 -20.50
C GLY A 437 -23.23 -7.54 -20.55
N GLY A 438 -22.30 -6.63 -20.29
CA GLY A 438 -20.86 -6.88 -20.26
C GLY A 438 -20.38 -7.39 -18.89
N ARG A 439 -19.11 -7.78 -18.86
CA ARG A 439 -18.43 -8.31 -17.65
C ARG A 439 -17.66 -7.26 -16.88
N GLU A 440 -17.52 -6.06 -17.40
CA GLU A 440 -16.78 -4.96 -16.79
C GLU A 440 -17.58 -4.39 -15.61
N ASN A 441 -16.92 -4.19 -14.46
CA ASN A 441 -17.49 -3.47 -13.31
C ASN A 441 -17.32 -1.97 -13.52
N LEU A 442 -18.33 -1.35 -14.16
CA LEU A 442 -18.28 0.07 -14.53
C LEU A 442 -18.10 1.00 -13.34
N GLU A 443 -18.67 0.65 -12.18
CA GLU A 443 -18.51 1.42 -10.93
C GLU A 443 -17.06 1.39 -10.42
N ALA A 444 -16.39 0.26 -10.53
CA ALA A 444 -14.98 0.13 -10.17
C ALA A 444 -14.06 0.87 -11.16
N VAL A 445 -14.37 0.82 -12.45
CA VAL A 445 -13.64 1.59 -13.48
C VAL A 445 -13.71 3.09 -13.17
N GLU A 446 -14.89 3.60 -12.87
CA GLU A 446 -15.09 5.01 -12.52
C GLU A 446 -14.39 5.37 -11.21
N PHE A 447 -14.46 4.50 -10.19
CA PHE A 447 -13.74 4.67 -8.94
C PHE A 447 -12.22 4.78 -9.16
N ILE A 448 -11.62 3.87 -9.95
CA ILE A 448 -10.18 3.88 -10.24
C ILE A 448 -9.76 5.18 -10.94
N LYS A 449 -10.53 5.63 -11.92
CA LYS A 449 -10.29 6.90 -12.63
C LYS A 449 -10.36 8.09 -11.68
N GLN A 450 -11.37 8.13 -10.83
CA GLN A 450 -11.53 9.16 -9.81
C GLN A 450 -10.39 9.14 -8.81
N LEU A 451 -10.00 7.95 -8.30
CA LEU A 451 -8.89 7.75 -7.38
C LEU A 451 -7.59 8.34 -7.94
N ASN A 452 -7.17 7.87 -9.12
CA ASN A 452 -5.91 8.29 -9.73
C ASN A 452 -5.90 9.80 -10.04
N THR A 453 -7.01 10.33 -10.58
CA THR A 453 -7.15 11.76 -10.83
C THR A 453 -7.00 12.57 -9.55
N THR A 454 -7.68 12.15 -8.47
CA THR A 454 -7.65 12.86 -7.18
C THR A 454 -6.27 12.79 -6.54
N VAL A 455 -5.63 11.62 -6.54
CA VAL A 455 -4.28 11.46 -5.99
C VAL A 455 -3.29 12.42 -6.67
N TYR A 456 -3.27 12.47 -8.01
CA TYR A 456 -2.33 13.36 -8.72
C TYR A 456 -2.65 14.85 -8.60
N GLN A 457 -3.90 15.21 -8.29
CA GLN A 457 -4.24 16.61 -7.96
C GLN A 457 -3.61 17.08 -6.66
N TYR A 458 -3.49 16.19 -5.66
CA TYR A 458 -2.91 16.52 -4.36
C TYR A 458 -1.41 16.23 -4.28
N PHE A 459 -0.98 15.13 -4.91
CA PHE A 459 0.39 14.61 -4.80
C PHE A 459 0.97 14.31 -6.19
N PRO A 460 1.49 15.31 -6.91
CA PRO A 460 2.11 15.09 -8.21
C PRO A 460 3.38 14.22 -8.07
N ASN A 461 3.65 13.41 -9.10
CA ASN A 461 4.82 12.53 -9.22
C ASN A 461 4.93 11.39 -8.19
N VAL A 462 3.87 11.08 -7.43
CA VAL A 462 3.79 9.82 -6.69
C VAL A 462 3.51 8.65 -7.64
N MET A 463 3.78 7.43 -7.20
CA MET A 463 3.54 6.23 -7.99
C MET A 463 2.19 5.60 -7.62
N MET A 464 1.29 5.47 -8.60
CA MET A 464 0.10 4.63 -8.50
C MET A 464 0.34 3.42 -9.41
N ILE A 465 0.54 2.26 -8.81
CA ILE A 465 1.00 1.05 -9.50
C ILE A 465 -0.13 0.03 -9.50
N ALA A 466 -0.52 -0.45 -10.70
CA ALA A 466 -1.56 -1.47 -10.80
C ALA A 466 -0.97 -2.88 -10.81
N GLU A 467 -1.44 -3.74 -9.89
CA GLU A 467 -1.37 -5.19 -10.14
C GLU A 467 -2.57 -5.60 -10.99
N GLU A 468 -2.35 -5.64 -12.29
CA GLU A 468 -3.37 -6.00 -13.27
C GLU A 468 -2.80 -7.01 -14.25
N SER A 469 -3.31 -8.25 -14.24
CA SER A 469 -2.78 -9.39 -14.97
C SER A 469 -3.49 -9.69 -16.29
N THR A 470 -4.54 -8.91 -16.63
CA THR A 470 -5.34 -9.14 -17.84
C THR A 470 -4.88 -8.27 -19.01
N ALA A 471 -5.58 -8.39 -20.14
CA ALA A 471 -5.36 -7.56 -21.30
C ALA A 471 -6.22 -6.26 -21.30
N TRP A 472 -6.56 -5.72 -20.11
CA TRP A 472 -7.23 -4.42 -20.03
C TRP A 472 -6.35 -3.35 -20.67
N PRO A 473 -6.89 -2.57 -21.65
CA PRO A 473 -6.07 -1.61 -22.37
C PRO A 473 -5.87 -0.31 -21.58
N GLN A 474 -4.75 0.37 -21.83
CA GLN A 474 -4.50 1.72 -21.34
C GLN A 474 -4.60 1.87 -19.81
N VAL A 475 -4.08 0.89 -19.07
CA VAL A 475 -4.04 0.95 -17.60
C VAL A 475 -3.21 2.15 -17.14
N THR A 476 -2.10 2.42 -17.82
CA THR A 476 -1.17 3.51 -17.46
C THR A 476 -1.33 4.77 -18.31
N ALA A 477 -2.29 4.80 -19.25
CA ALA A 477 -2.61 6.01 -19.97
C ALA A 477 -3.41 7.00 -19.11
N PRO A 478 -3.27 8.32 -19.33
CA PRO A 478 -4.03 9.33 -18.60
C PRO A 478 -5.54 9.17 -18.74
N VAL A 479 -6.28 9.53 -17.69
CA VAL A 479 -7.76 9.41 -17.67
C VAL A 479 -8.42 10.21 -18.80
N HIS A 480 -7.90 11.39 -19.12
CA HIS A 480 -8.44 12.24 -20.20
C HIS A 480 -8.20 11.67 -21.60
N GLU A 481 -7.31 10.70 -21.75
CA GLU A 481 -7.08 9.94 -22.98
C GLU A 481 -7.85 8.61 -23.01
N GLY A 482 -8.66 8.35 -21.97
CA GLY A 482 -9.49 7.14 -21.85
C GLY A 482 -8.89 6.05 -20.96
N GLY A 483 -7.68 6.23 -20.47
CA GLY A 483 -6.99 5.27 -19.60
C GLY A 483 -7.53 5.23 -18.17
N LEU A 484 -6.95 4.33 -17.36
CA LEU A 484 -7.26 4.22 -15.93
C LEU A 484 -6.46 5.20 -15.06
N GLY A 485 -5.37 5.78 -15.57
CA GLY A 485 -4.58 6.81 -14.92
C GLY A 485 -3.52 6.31 -13.93
N PHE A 486 -3.18 5.04 -13.91
CA PHE A 486 -2.02 4.56 -13.14
C PHE A 486 -0.71 5.09 -13.72
N SER A 487 0.31 5.28 -12.89
CA SER A 487 1.66 5.60 -13.38
C SER A 487 2.36 4.39 -13.98
N HIS A 488 2.21 3.24 -13.32
CA HIS A 488 2.87 1.99 -13.71
C HIS A 488 1.93 0.79 -13.57
N LYS A 489 2.32 -0.29 -14.23
CA LYS A 489 1.66 -1.60 -14.16
C LYS A 489 2.70 -2.71 -13.98
N TRP A 490 2.42 -3.68 -13.11
CA TRP A 490 3.22 -4.90 -13.04
C TRP A 490 3.13 -5.69 -14.35
N ASN A 491 4.27 -6.14 -14.87
CA ASN A 491 4.33 -6.98 -16.08
C ASN A 491 4.24 -8.47 -15.71
N MET A 492 3.03 -8.93 -15.41
CA MET A 492 2.77 -10.32 -15.04
C MET A 492 2.99 -11.28 -16.21
N GLY A 493 2.73 -10.83 -17.44
CA GLY A 493 2.96 -11.61 -18.68
C GLY A 493 4.43 -11.94 -18.85
N TRP A 494 5.29 -10.92 -18.80
CA TRP A 494 6.75 -11.10 -18.84
C TRP A 494 7.23 -12.01 -17.71
N MET A 495 6.77 -11.79 -16.49
CA MET A 495 7.16 -12.56 -15.32
C MET A 495 6.90 -14.06 -15.51
N ASN A 496 5.70 -14.43 -15.93
CA ASN A 496 5.33 -15.83 -16.16
C ASN A 496 6.19 -16.48 -17.25
N ASP A 497 6.36 -15.81 -18.40
CA ASP A 497 7.14 -16.32 -19.51
C ASP A 497 8.63 -16.44 -19.16
N PHE A 498 9.17 -15.41 -18.50
CA PHE A 498 10.57 -15.38 -18.07
C PHE A 498 10.87 -16.49 -17.06
N LEU A 499 10.08 -16.63 -16.00
CA LEU A 499 10.28 -17.65 -14.97
C LEU A 499 10.12 -19.08 -15.54
N ARG A 500 9.18 -19.25 -16.46
CA ARG A 500 9.03 -20.52 -17.19
C ARG A 500 10.26 -20.86 -18.01
N TYR A 501 10.83 -19.88 -18.72
CA TYR A 501 12.03 -20.07 -19.55
C TYR A 501 13.27 -20.40 -18.72
N VAL A 502 13.56 -19.59 -17.69
CA VAL A 502 14.76 -19.79 -16.88
C VAL A 502 14.69 -21.04 -15.99
N GLY A 503 13.48 -21.45 -15.60
CA GLY A 503 13.24 -22.70 -14.86
C GLY A 503 13.34 -23.97 -15.72
N MET A 504 13.39 -23.82 -17.04
CA MET A 504 13.49 -24.93 -17.97
C MET A 504 14.94 -25.42 -18.09
N ASP A 505 15.14 -26.75 -18.18
CA ASP A 505 16.47 -27.28 -18.50
C ASP A 505 16.98 -26.66 -19.80
N SER A 506 18.29 -26.31 -19.82
CA SER A 506 18.92 -25.60 -20.92
C SER A 506 18.80 -26.31 -22.29
N VAL A 507 18.71 -27.64 -22.26
CA VAL A 507 18.53 -28.47 -23.48
C VAL A 507 17.22 -28.15 -24.21
N TYR A 508 16.19 -27.74 -23.48
CA TYR A 508 14.87 -27.44 -24.07
C TYR A 508 14.70 -25.97 -24.44
N ARG A 509 15.52 -25.06 -23.91
CA ARG A 509 15.40 -23.60 -24.10
C ARG A 509 15.40 -23.20 -25.57
N LYS A 510 16.15 -23.89 -26.42
CA LYS A 510 16.19 -23.64 -27.86
C LYS A 510 14.82 -23.71 -28.56
N HIS A 511 13.87 -24.48 -28.03
CA HIS A 511 12.51 -24.58 -28.55
C HIS A 511 11.52 -23.56 -27.98
N HIS A 512 11.97 -22.73 -27.04
CA HIS A 512 11.11 -21.82 -26.27
C HIS A 512 11.68 -20.39 -26.14
N GLN A 513 12.60 -19.99 -27.01
CA GLN A 513 13.23 -18.66 -26.98
C GLN A 513 12.22 -17.52 -27.10
N ASN A 514 11.05 -17.79 -27.71
CA ASN A 514 9.94 -16.87 -27.76
C ASN A 514 9.46 -16.41 -26.39
N LEU A 515 9.61 -17.20 -25.33
CA LEU A 515 9.23 -16.81 -23.96
C LEU A 515 10.00 -15.60 -23.43
N ILE A 516 11.22 -15.36 -23.89
CA ILE A 516 12.02 -14.19 -23.50
C ILE A 516 12.04 -13.07 -24.54
N THR A 517 11.54 -13.32 -25.76
CA THR A 517 11.55 -12.32 -26.83
C THR A 517 10.17 -11.73 -27.09
N PHE A 518 9.10 -12.46 -26.83
CA PHE A 518 7.72 -12.02 -27.12
C PHE A 518 7.31 -10.77 -26.34
N SER A 519 7.79 -10.61 -25.10
CA SER A 519 7.47 -9.45 -24.26
C SER A 519 7.81 -8.11 -24.90
N LEU A 520 8.81 -8.08 -25.80
CA LEU A 520 9.20 -6.86 -26.52
C LEU A 520 8.14 -6.41 -27.55
N MET A 521 7.20 -7.28 -27.92
CA MET A 521 6.07 -6.91 -28.79
C MET A 521 5.08 -5.98 -28.10
N TYR A 522 5.04 -5.98 -26.76
CA TYR A 522 4.11 -5.15 -25.96
C TYR A 522 4.80 -4.32 -24.88
N ALA A 523 6.13 -4.37 -24.78
CA ALA A 523 6.90 -3.72 -23.71
C ALA A 523 6.63 -2.20 -23.54
N TRP A 524 6.10 -1.55 -24.57
CA TRP A 524 5.79 -0.10 -24.60
C TRP A 524 4.29 0.21 -24.67
N SER A 525 3.43 -0.81 -24.51
CA SER A 525 1.97 -0.59 -24.44
C SER A 525 1.55 0.02 -23.12
N GLU A 526 2.33 -0.14 -22.08
CA GLU A 526 2.13 0.36 -20.73
C GLU A 526 3.49 0.76 -20.10
N ASN A 527 3.47 1.51 -19.02
CA ASN A 527 4.65 1.80 -18.22
C ASN A 527 4.89 0.62 -17.26
N PHE A 528 5.67 -0.36 -17.67
CA PHE A 528 5.82 -1.60 -16.94
C PHE A 528 6.87 -1.55 -15.83
N ILE A 529 6.56 -2.25 -14.72
CA ILE A 529 7.53 -2.74 -13.75
C ILE A 529 7.66 -4.24 -13.97
N LEU A 530 8.89 -4.71 -14.22
CA LEU A 530 9.21 -6.12 -14.25
C LEU A 530 9.30 -6.64 -12.83
N VAL A 531 8.51 -7.65 -12.50
CA VAL A 531 8.37 -8.11 -11.13
C VAL A 531 8.86 -9.54 -10.95
N LEU A 532 9.68 -9.75 -9.92
CA LEU A 532 10.01 -11.04 -9.34
C LEU A 532 9.53 -11.01 -7.89
N SER A 533 8.20 -11.05 -7.72
CA SER A 533 7.48 -10.73 -6.49
C SER A 533 7.38 -11.90 -5.50
N HIS A 534 6.83 -11.62 -4.34
CA HIS A 534 6.57 -12.58 -3.27
C HIS A 534 5.71 -13.77 -3.72
N ASP A 535 4.71 -13.54 -4.58
CA ASP A 535 3.81 -14.60 -5.06
C ASP A 535 4.52 -15.72 -5.82
N GLU A 536 5.68 -15.43 -6.39
CA GLU A 536 6.40 -16.39 -7.21
C GLU A 536 7.36 -17.29 -6.41
N VAL A 537 7.48 -17.09 -5.10
CA VAL A 537 8.40 -17.85 -4.25
C VAL A 537 7.71 -18.56 -3.07
N VAL A 538 6.43 -18.89 -3.24
CA VAL A 538 5.55 -19.55 -2.26
C VAL A 538 4.72 -20.66 -2.91
N HIS A 539 4.02 -21.42 -2.10
CA HIS A 539 2.97 -22.37 -2.50
C HIS A 539 3.43 -23.44 -3.53
N GLY A 540 4.64 -23.98 -3.37
CA GLY A 540 5.19 -25.02 -4.25
C GLY A 540 5.78 -24.49 -5.54
N LYS A 541 5.93 -23.16 -5.69
CA LYS A 541 6.55 -22.52 -6.86
C LYS A 541 8.07 -22.49 -6.78
N LYS A 542 8.70 -22.88 -5.68
CA LYS A 542 10.16 -22.85 -5.37
C LYS A 542 10.70 -21.41 -5.21
N SER A 543 11.84 -21.25 -4.52
CA SER A 543 12.59 -19.99 -4.52
C SER A 543 13.18 -19.69 -5.90
N LEU A 544 13.60 -18.43 -6.15
CA LEU A 544 14.23 -18.07 -7.42
C LEU A 544 15.45 -18.94 -7.74
N LEU A 545 16.31 -19.19 -6.74
CA LEU A 545 17.49 -20.04 -6.92
C LEU A 545 17.09 -21.49 -7.21
N ASP A 546 16.10 -22.03 -6.49
CA ASP A 546 15.72 -23.45 -6.67
C ASP A 546 14.95 -23.70 -7.97
N LYS A 547 14.35 -22.65 -8.58
CA LYS A 547 13.78 -22.73 -9.93
C LYS A 547 14.86 -23.03 -10.99
N MET A 548 16.11 -22.59 -10.77
CA MET A 548 17.18 -22.79 -11.76
C MET A 548 17.54 -24.27 -11.88
N PRO A 549 17.60 -24.82 -13.10
CA PRO A 549 17.98 -26.22 -13.34
C PRO A 549 19.48 -26.44 -13.17
N GLY A 550 19.87 -27.72 -13.11
CA GLY A 550 21.24 -28.16 -13.07
C GLY A 550 21.79 -28.38 -11.66
N ASP A 551 23.12 -28.49 -11.58
CA ASP A 551 23.84 -28.68 -10.33
C ASP A 551 23.94 -27.37 -9.50
N TYR A 552 24.57 -27.43 -8.34
CA TYR A 552 24.67 -26.30 -7.42
C TYR A 552 25.33 -25.06 -8.08
N TRP A 553 26.42 -25.25 -8.83
CA TRP A 553 27.08 -24.14 -9.54
C TRP A 553 26.19 -23.58 -10.66
N GLN A 554 25.55 -24.46 -11.44
CA GLN A 554 24.65 -24.08 -12.53
C GLN A 554 23.43 -23.29 -12.06
N LYS A 555 22.88 -23.62 -10.87
CA LYS A 555 21.78 -22.84 -10.25
C LYS A 555 22.21 -21.40 -10.03
N PHE A 556 23.36 -21.16 -9.42
CA PHE A 556 23.88 -19.81 -9.20
C PHE A 556 24.25 -19.08 -10.50
N ALA A 557 24.89 -19.76 -11.42
CA ALA A 557 25.23 -19.21 -12.73
C ALA A 557 23.96 -18.83 -13.50
N GLY A 558 22.97 -19.73 -13.53
CA GLY A 558 21.68 -19.51 -14.17
C GLY A 558 20.94 -18.30 -13.57
N LEU A 559 20.94 -18.17 -12.24
CA LEU A 559 20.30 -17.03 -11.57
C LEU A 559 21.03 -15.71 -11.87
N ARG A 560 22.39 -15.69 -11.85
CA ARG A 560 23.15 -14.50 -12.23
C ARG A 560 22.88 -14.08 -13.68
N GLY A 561 22.91 -15.01 -14.63
CA GLY A 561 22.59 -14.74 -16.02
C GLY A 561 21.16 -14.22 -16.22
N ALA A 562 20.19 -14.84 -15.52
CA ALA A 562 18.80 -14.43 -15.54
C ALA A 562 18.58 -13.00 -14.99
N LEU A 563 19.20 -12.66 -13.85
CA LEU A 563 19.14 -11.32 -13.28
C LEU A 563 19.85 -10.27 -14.16
N GLY A 564 20.93 -10.67 -14.88
CA GLY A 564 21.56 -9.81 -15.87
C GLY A 564 20.63 -9.47 -17.03
N TYR A 565 19.89 -10.46 -17.56
CA TYR A 565 18.86 -10.24 -18.58
C TYR A 565 17.71 -9.38 -18.03
N PHE A 566 17.24 -9.65 -16.83
CA PHE A 566 16.19 -8.88 -16.14
C PHE A 566 16.53 -7.39 -16.06
N ILE A 567 17.76 -7.05 -15.69
CA ILE A 567 18.23 -5.65 -15.65
C ILE A 567 18.32 -5.05 -17.06
N GLY A 568 18.77 -5.81 -18.06
CA GLY A 568 18.88 -5.36 -19.44
C GLY A 568 17.53 -5.16 -20.15
N HIS A 569 16.48 -5.88 -19.78
CA HIS A 569 15.15 -5.75 -20.39
C HIS A 569 14.51 -4.38 -20.07
N PRO A 570 13.79 -3.72 -21.01
CA PRO A 570 13.06 -2.49 -20.74
C PRO A 570 12.04 -2.64 -19.59
N GLY A 571 11.85 -1.58 -18.82
CA GLY A 571 10.91 -1.49 -17.70
C GLY A 571 11.63 -1.32 -16.35
N LYS A 572 10.89 -0.81 -15.35
CA LYS A 572 11.39 -0.65 -13.97
C LYS A 572 11.53 -2.04 -13.33
N LYS A 573 12.17 -2.14 -12.16
CA LYS A 573 12.58 -3.42 -11.57
C LYS A 573 12.01 -3.62 -10.18
N LEU A 574 11.56 -4.84 -9.87
CA LEU A 574 11.17 -5.26 -8.54
C LEU A 574 11.71 -6.66 -8.24
N LEU A 575 12.37 -6.79 -7.10
CA LEU A 575 12.85 -8.06 -6.57
C LEU A 575 12.36 -8.25 -5.13
N PHE A 576 11.73 -9.39 -4.85
CA PHE A 576 11.34 -9.76 -3.50
C PHE A 576 12.54 -10.16 -2.64
N MET A 577 12.48 -9.81 -1.37
CA MET A 577 13.51 -10.10 -0.35
C MET A 577 13.94 -11.57 -0.34
N GLY A 578 15.25 -11.80 -0.17
CA GLY A 578 15.87 -13.13 -0.20
C GLY A 578 16.33 -13.56 -1.60
N GLY A 579 15.78 -12.98 -2.68
CA GLY A 579 16.23 -13.24 -4.05
C GLY A 579 17.67 -12.78 -4.30
N GLU A 580 18.11 -11.72 -3.62
CA GLU A 580 19.39 -11.07 -3.78
C GLU A 580 20.59 -11.89 -3.23
N PHE A 581 20.34 -12.80 -2.31
CA PHE A 581 21.38 -13.72 -1.80
C PHE A 581 21.06 -15.20 -2.07
N GLY A 582 19.99 -15.45 -2.84
CA GLY A 582 19.61 -16.80 -3.24
C GLY A 582 19.04 -17.62 -2.09
N GLN A 583 18.06 -17.09 -1.38
CA GLN A 583 17.23 -17.87 -0.45
C GLN A 583 16.91 -19.22 -1.10
N PHE A 584 17.26 -20.33 -0.43
CA PHE A 584 17.19 -21.64 -1.08
C PHE A 584 15.80 -22.26 -1.01
N ILE A 585 15.14 -22.11 0.14
CA ILE A 585 13.75 -22.55 0.37
C ILE A 585 12.76 -21.45 -0.02
N GLU A 586 11.50 -21.84 -0.21
CA GLU A 586 10.41 -20.89 -0.38
C GLU A 586 10.29 -19.95 0.82
N TRP A 587 9.79 -18.73 0.57
CA TRP A 587 9.54 -17.77 1.62
C TRP A 587 8.49 -18.30 2.61
N LYS A 588 8.73 -18.05 3.89
CA LYS A 588 7.85 -18.40 5.02
C LYS A 588 7.62 -17.16 5.87
N TYR A 589 6.39 -16.69 5.93
CA TYR A 589 6.05 -15.47 6.65
C TYR A 589 6.27 -15.52 8.17
N LYS A 590 6.28 -16.73 8.77
CA LYS A 590 6.50 -16.95 10.21
C LYS A 590 7.97 -16.96 10.62
N GLU A 591 8.89 -17.08 9.68
CA GLU A 591 10.32 -17.27 9.93
C GLU A 591 11.11 -16.12 9.31
N SER A 592 12.27 -15.79 9.92
CA SER A 592 13.24 -14.88 9.30
C SER A 592 13.74 -15.45 7.97
N LEU A 593 14.19 -14.58 7.05
CA LEU A 593 15.01 -15.04 5.93
C LEU A 593 16.25 -15.78 6.44
N ASP A 594 16.77 -16.69 5.63
CA ASP A 594 17.92 -17.54 5.95
C ASP A 594 19.26 -16.77 5.86
N TRP A 595 19.41 -15.69 6.62
CA TRP A 595 20.59 -14.81 6.60
C TRP A 595 21.91 -15.56 6.83
N HIS A 596 21.88 -16.71 7.51
CA HIS A 596 23.05 -17.60 7.69
C HIS A 596 23.61 -18.14 6.36
N LEU A 597 22.83 -18.10 5.26
CA LEU A 597 23.30 -18.48 3.94
C LEU A 597 24.46 -17.57 3.46
N LEU A 598 24.55 -16.34 3.94
CA LEU A 598 25.66 -15.44 3.65
C LEU A 598 27.01 -15.92 4.20
N ASP A 599 27.05 -16.88 5.11
CA ASP A 599 28.27 -17.53 5.56
C ASP A 599 28.85 -18.46 4.48
N TYR A 600 28.01 -18.90 3.53
CA TYR A 600 28.44 -19.75 2.42
C TYR A 600 28.92 -18.93 1.22
N PRO A 601 30.07 -19.29 0.62
CA PRO A 601 30.70 -18.48 -0.43
C PRO A 601 29.78 -18.13 -1.61
N MET A 602 29.06 -19.12 -2.15
CA MET A 602 28.23 -18.88 -3.35
C MET A 602 27.09 -17.90 -3.09
N HIS A 603 26.45 -17.94 -1.92
CA HIS A 603 25.38 -17.00 -1.54
C HIS A 603 25.95 -15.59 -1.34
N ARG A 604 27.11 -15.47 -0.67
CA ARG A 604 27.78 -14.18 -0.48
C ARG A 604 28.25 -13.59 -1.81
N MET A 605 28.75 -14.42 -2.71
CA MET A 605 29.17 -14.00 -4.06
C MET A 605 27.98 -13.55 -4.92
N LEU A 606 26.82 -14.24 -4.84
CA LEU A 606 25.58 -13.83 -5.48
C LEU A 606 25.07 -12.50 -4.90
N HIS A 607 25.12 -12.33 -3.59
CA HIS A 607 24.73 -11.08 -2.92
C HIS A 607 25.59 -9.89 -3.42
N ASN A 608 26.91 -10.09 -3.52
CA ASN A 608 27.81 -9.08 -4.09
C ASN A 608 27.50 -8.81 -5.56
N TYR A 609 27.14 -9.85 -6.33
CA TYR A 609 26.72 -9.71 -7.72
C TYR A 609 25.48 -8.84 -7.83
N VAL A 610 24.43 -9.11 -7.07
CA VAL A 610 23.17 -8.33 -7.10
C VAL A 610 23.42 -6.89 -6.67
N LYS A 611 24.24 -6.66 -5.64
CA LYS A 611 24.67 -5.32 -5.24
C LYS A 611 25.33 -4.56 -6.40
N ASP A 612 26.35 -5.15 -7.03
CA ASP A 612 27.04 -4.51 -8.14
C ASP A 612 26.13 -4.31 -9.36
N LEU A 613 25.20 -5.25 -9.61
CA LEU A 613 24.22 -5.17 -10.69
C LEU A 613 23.20 -4.04 -10.47
N ASN A 614 22.71 -3.85 -9.24
CA ASN A 614 21.80 -2.77 -8.88
C ASN A 614 22.48 -1.40 -9.04
N HIS A 615 23.73 -1.27 -8.58
CA HIS A 615 24.50 -0.04 -8.78
C HIS A 615 24.81 0.21 -10.27
N PHE A 616 25.06 -0.83 -11.05
CA PHE A 616 25.18 -0.73 -12.49
C PHE A 616 23.89 -0.20 -13.12
N TYR A 617 22.73 -0.76 -12.75
CA TYR A 617 21.42 -0.29 -13.22
C TYR A 617 21.19 1.19 -12.91
N THR A 618 21.41 1.60 -11.67
CA THR A 618 21.16 2.98 -11.25
C THR A 618 22.17 3.99 -11.79
N GLY A 619 23.37 3.51 -12.18
CA GLY A 619 24.43 4.35 -12.74
C GLY A 619 24.37 4.51 -14.27
N GLU A 620 23.67 3.62 -14.99
CA GLU A 620 23.67 3.57 -16.45
C GLU A 620 22.37 4.11 -17.05
N LYS A 621 22.41 5.33 -17.57
CA LYS A 621 21.25 6.02 -18.15
C LYS A 621 20.56 5.22 -19.27
N ALA A 622 21.33 4.49 -20.07
CA ALA A 622 20.81 3.60 -21.09
C ALA A 622 19.81 2.56 -20.58
N LEU A 623 19.78 2.28 -19.28
CA LEU A 623 18.93 1.24 -18.68
C LEU A 623 17.56 1.74 -18.18
N TYR A 624 17.38 3.08 -18.05
CA TYR A 624 16.15 3.61 -17.44
C TYR A 624 15.59 4.89 -18.06
N GLU A 625 16.40 5.71 -18.80
CA GLU A 625 15.91 7.01 -19.30
C GLU A 625 14.82 6.89 -20.38
N VAL A 626 14.85 5.79 -21.16
CA VAL A 626 13.94 5.55 -22.29
C VAL A 626 13.30 4.16 -22.17
N ASP A 627 12.83 3.80 -20.96
CA ASP A 627 12.23 2.49 -20.69
C ASP A 627 10.85 2.31 -21.34
N ASN A 628 10.11 3.39 -21.47
CA ASN A 628 8.72 3.42 -21.92
C ASN A 628 8.57 3.75 -23.42
N HIS A 629 9.66 3.69 -24.19
CA HIS A 629 9.65 3.94 -25.63
C HIS A 629 10.56 2.99 -26.37
N TYR A 630 10.18 2.59 -27.59
CA TYR A 630 10.94 1.65 -28.43
C TYR A 630 12.34 2.15 -28.80
N ASP A 631 12.61 3.45 -28.79
CA ASP A 631 13.93 4.03 -29.09
C ASP A 631 15.01 3.60 -28.08
N GLY A 632 14.60 3.23 -26.86
CA GLY A 632 15.50 2.75 -25.80
C GLY A 632 16.03 1.33 -25.97
N PHE A 633 15.53 0.58 -26.97
CA PHE A 633 15.88 -0.82 -27.18
C PHE A 633 16.00 -1.19 -28.65
N GLU A 634 16.98 -2.04 -28.98
CA GLU A 634 17.12 -2.58 -30.32
C GLU A 634 17.71 -3.99 -30.29
N TRP A 635 17.03 -4.95 -30.92
CA TRP A 635 17.62 -6.27 -31.11
C TRP A 635 18.86 -6.21 -32.02
N ILE A 636 19.94 -6.90 -31.63
CA ILE A 636 21.03 -7.28 -32.54
C ILE A 636 20.70 -8.63 -33.15
N ASP A 637 20.45 -9.63 -32.27
CA ASP A 637 19.95 -10.95 -32.69
C ASP A 637 19.14 -11.59 -31.57
N CYS A 638 17.96 -12.07 -31.92
CA CYS A 638 17.06 -12.83 -31.04
C CYS A 638 16.68 -14.19 -31.66
N SER A 639 17.35 -14.59 -32.74
CA SER A 639 17.00 -15.76 -33.55
C SER A 639 17.96 -16.97 -33.39
N ASP A 640 19.07 -16.82 -32.67
CA ASP A 640 19.99 -17.92 -32.39
C ASP A 640 19.44 -18.88 -31.34
N THR A 641 18.46 -19.67 -31.75
CA THR A 641 17.82 -20.68 -30.93
C THR A 641 18.71 -21.86 -30.60
N GLU A 642 19.61 -22.26 -31.51
CA GLU A 642 20.51 -23.42 -31.35
C GLU A 642 21.43 -23.22 -30.13
N HIS A 643 21.93 -22.00 -29.94
CA HIS A 643 22.78 -21.68 -28.80
C HIS A 643 22.04 -21.06 -27.64
N SER A 644 20.73 -20.75 -27.81
CA SER A 644 19.93 -20.02 -26.83
C SER A 644 20.61 -18.72 -26.35
N ILE A 645 21.11 -17.96 -27.33
CA ILE A 645 21.78 -16.67 -27.14
C ILE A 645 20.87 -15.58 -27.69
N VAL A 646 20.77 -14.47 -26.95
CA VAL A 646 20.16 -13.23 -27.43
C VAL A 646 21.13 -12.07 -27.24
N SER A 647 21.11 -11.11 -28.16
CA SER A 647 21.89 -9.89 -28.07
C SER A 647 21.05 -8.67 -28.44
N PHE A 648 21.23 -7.58 -27.72
CA PHE A 648 20.46 -6.35 -27.89
C PHE A 648 21.20 -5.11 -27.40
N ILE A 649 20.71 -3.96 -27.81
CA ILE A 649 21.23 -2.65 -27.46
C ILE A 649 20.25 -1.97 -26.52
N ARG A 650 20.75 -1.33 -25.45
CA ARG A 650 20.03 -0.36 -24.63
C ARG A 650 20.59 1.03 -24.93
N LYS A 651 19.69 2.02 -25.02
CA LYS A 651 20.01 3.41 -25.37
C LYS A 651 19.40 4.37 -24.38
N GLY A 652 20.17 5.38 -23.95
CA GLY A 652 19.66 6.54 -23.23
C GLY A 652 19.09 7.61 -24.16
N LYS A 653 18.70 8.76 -23.60
CA LYS A 653 18.32 9.96 -24.37
C LYS A 653 19.48 10.50 -25.20
N ASP A 654 20.69 10.42 -24.69
CA ASP A 654 21.90 10.69 -25.46
C ASP A 654 22.32 9.39 -26.16
N TRP A 655 22.49 9.39 -27.48
CA TRP A 655 22.90 8.23 -28.25
C TRP A 655 24.25 7.63 -27.80
N ARG A 656 25.08 8.43 -27.11
CA ARG A 656 26.35 8.01 -26.51
C ARG A 656 26.17 7.11 -25.30
N ASP A 657 25.04 7.24 -24.60
CA ASP A 657 24.64 6.37 -23.51
C ASP A 657 24.07 5.07 -24.10
N MET A 658 24.97 4.20 -24.56
CA MET A 658 24.64 2.94 -25.23
C MET A 658 25.34 1.76 -24.55
N LEU A 659 24.61 0.66 -24.39
CA LEU A 659 25.12 -0.62 -23.91
C LEU A 659 24.70 -1.75 -24.83
N VAL A 660 25.60 -2.72 -25.04
CA VAL A 660 25.32 -3.95 -25.80
C VAL A 660 25.28 -5.12 -24.84
N PHE A 661 24.16 -5.80 -24.78
CA PHE A 661 23.92 -6.97 -23.95
C PHE A 661 24.04 -8.24 -24.78
N ILE A 662 24.69 -9.26 -24.23
CA ILE A 662 24.77 -10.61 -24.77
C ILE A 662 24.43 -11.57 -23.64
N CYS A 663 23.34 -12.35 -23.79
CA CYS A 663 22.85 -13.28 -22.77
C CYS A 663 22.92 -14.72 -23.32
N ASN A 664 23.69 -15.56 -22.67
CA ASN A 664 23.79 -16.99 -22.97
C ASN A 664 23.06 -17.81 -21.91
N PHE A 665 22.04 -18.52 -22.33
CA PHE A 665 21.20 -19.34 -21.44
C PHE A 665 21.59 -20.83 -21.48
N THR A 666 22.81 -21.17 -21.98
CA THR A 666 23.33 -22.53 -21.98
C THR A 666 24.59 -22.66 -21.12
N PRO A 667 24.93 -23.87 -20.61
CA PRO A 667 26.16 -24.09 -19.84
C PRO A 667 27.39 -24.24 -20.70
N ALA A 668 27.36 -23.75 -21.94
CA ALA A 668 28.46 -23.84 -22.88
C ALA A 668 29.20 -22.51 -23.04
N VAL A 669 30.52 -22.56 -23.11
CA VAL A 669 31.35 -21.41 -23.52
C VAL A 669 31.36 -21.34 -25.05
N HIS A 670 31.11 -20.15 -25.60
CA HIS A 670 31.22 -19.93 -27.04
C HIS A 670 32.48 -19.11 -27.36
N GLU A 671 33.45 -19.76 -27.97
CA GLU A 671 34.68 -19.12 -28.43
C GLU A 671 34.46 -18.48 -29.80
N ASN A 672 35.03 -17.32 -30.02
CA ASN A 672 34.98 -16.62 -31.32
C ASN A 672 33.53 -16.37 -31.83
N TYR A 673 32.60 -16.07 -30.95
CA TYR A 673 31.22 -15.81 -31.33
C TYR A 673 31.08 -14.41 -31.94
N ARG A 674 30.45 -14.31 -33.12
CA ARG A 674 30.31 -13.06 -33.86
C ARG A 674 28.95 -12.48 -33.68
N ILE A 675 28.88 -11.19 -33.30
CA ILE A 675 27.62 -10.41 -33.26
C ILE A 675 27.76 -9.13 -34.10
N GLY A 676 26.61 -8.59 -34.55
CA GLY A 676 26.57 -7.28 -35.20
C GLY A 676 26.96 -6.18 -34.21
N ALA A 677 27.65 -5.17 -34.70
CA ALA A 677 28.11 -4.02 -33.91
C ALA A 677 27.49 -2.73 -34.46
N PRO A 678 26.87 -1.88 -33.60
CA PRO A 678 26.23 -0.65 -34.05
C PRO A 678 27.20 0.41 -34.56
N LEU A 679 28.45 0.40 -34.09
CA LEU A 679 29.47 1.43 -34.39
C LEU A 679 30.79 0.83 -34.78
N ASP A 680 31.52 1.52 -35.67
CA ASP A 680 32.93 1.25 -35.99
C ASP A 680 33.84 1.77 -34.88
N THR A 681 33.97 1.02 -33.80
CA THR A 681 34.76 1.44 -32.63
C THR A 681 35.30 0.23 -31.86
N VAL A 682 35.94 0.49 -30.74
CA VAL A 682 36.28 -0.52 -29.73
C VAL A 682 35.16 -0.66 -28.71
N TYR A 683 34.94 -1.88 -28.22
CA TYR A 683 33.96 -2.26 -27.24
C TYR A 683 34.67 -2.78 -26.00
N ASN A 684 34.31 -2.19 -24.82
CA ASN A 684 34.89 -2.58 -23.55
C ASN A 684 33.83 -3.41 -22.77
N GLU A 685 34.24 -4.56 -22.22
CA GLU A 685 33.43 -5.33 -21.30
C GLU A 685 33.31 -4.54 -19.99
N VAL A 686 32.11 -4.04 -19.69
CA VAL A 686 31.82 -3.21 -18.49
C VAL A 686 31.11 -3.97 -17.41
N PHE A 687 30.45 -5.06 -17.73
CA PHE A 687 29.82 -5.96 -16.79
C PHE A 687 29.81 -7.40 -17.29
N ASN A 688 30.06 -8.37 -16.40
CA ASN A 688 30.05 -9.78 -16.73
C ASN A 688 29.63 -10.59 -15.50
N SER A 689 28.54 -11.34 -15.63
CA SER A 689 28.00 -12.13 -14.53
C SER A 689 28.82 -13.39 -14.20
N ASP A 690 29.80 -13.75 -15.04
CA ASP A 690 30.64 -14.94 -14.88
C ASP A 690 32.01 -14.64 -14.24
N LEU A 691 32.23 -13.42 -13.74
CA LEU A 691 33.46 -13.09 -13.02
C LEU A 691 33.63 -13.97 -11.78
N GLU A 692 34.88 -14.35 -11.47
CA GLU A 692 35.25 -15.16 -10.31
C GLU A 692 34.78 -14.55 -9.01
N LYS A 693 34.81 -13.22 -8.86
CA LYS A 693 34.29 -12.50 -7.68
C LYS A 693 32.80 -12.73 -7.40
N TYR A 694 32.06 -13.22 -8.39
CA TYR A 694 30.64 -13.58 -8.30
C TYR A 694 30.40 -15.11 -8.26
N GLY A 695 31.49 -15.92 -8.22
CA GLY A 695 31.40 -17.37 -8.25
C GLY A 695 31.24 -17.95 -9.67
N GLY A 696 31.60 -17.19 -10.70
CA GLY A 696 31.63 -17.62 -12.08
C GLY A 696 32.92 -18.35 -12.46
N SER A 697 32.97 -18.82 -13.70
CA SER A 697 34.15 -19.51 -14.27
C SER A 697 35.23 -18.56 -14.80
N ASN A 698 35.00 -17.26 -14.73
CA ASN A 698 35.90 -16.18 -15.13
C ASN A 698 36.26 -16.19 -16.63
N VAL A 699 35.30 -16.54 -17.48
CA VAL A 699 35.43 -16.39 -18.92
C VAL A 699 35.15 -14.93 -19.27
N THR A 700 36.22 -14.21 -19.70
CA THR A 700 36.21 -12.76 -19.90
C THR A 700 36.77 -12.37 -21.27
N ASN A 701 36.50 -11.12 -21.67
CA ASN A 701 37.13 -10.46 -22.80
C ASN A 701 38.06 -9.35 -22.24
N GLU A 702 39.28 -9.78 -21.82
CA GLU A 702 40.25 -8.92 -21.11
C GLU A 702 40.77 -7.72 -21.93
N ARG A 703 40.66 -7.76 -23.24
CA ARG A 703 41.10 -6.69 -24.14
C ARG A 703 39.92 -6.03 -24.83
N PRO A 704 39.97 -4.72 -25.09
CA PRO A 704 38.94 -4.04 -25.86
C PRO A 704 38.74 -4.76 -27.22
N ILE A 705 37.49 -5.04 -27.54
CA ILE A 705 37.11 -5.76 -28.75
C ILE A 705 36.96 -4.75 -29.89
N LYS A 706 37.72 -4.87 -30.94
CA LYS A 706 37.67 -3.97 -32.10
C LYS A 706 36.59 -4.42 -33.09
N ALA A 707 35.76 -3.49 -33.55
CA ALA A 707 34.84 -3.75 -34.65
C ALA A 707 35.59 -4.05 -35.98
N GLU A 708 35.05 -5.00 -36.71
CA GLU A 708 35.53 -5.39 -38.05
C GLU A 708 34.51 -4.94 -39.10
N PRO A 709 34.93 -4.51 -40.29
CA PRO A 709 34.06 -4.11 -41.40
C PRO A 709 33.45 -5.33 -42.10
N ILE A 710 32.85 -6.21 -41.31
CA ILE A 710 32.17 -7.42 -41.75
C ILE A 710 30.71 -7.29 -41.37
N PRO A 711 29.77 -7.15 -42.33
CA PRO A 711 28.33 -7.06 -42.00
C PRO A 711 27.84 -8.34 -41.32
N TRP A 712 27.06 -8.15 -40.20
CA TRP A 712 26.50 -9.25 -39.43
C TRP A 712 25.25 -8.81 -38.68
N HIS A 713 24.24 -9.66 -38.57
CA HIS A 713 22.97 -9.36 -37.91
C HIS A 713 22.34 -8.00 -38.33
N GLY A 714 22.40 -7.69 -39.63
CA GLY A 714 21.87 -6.43 -40.17
C GLY A 714 22.67 -5.16 -39.83
N LYS A 715 23.83 -5.28 -39.18
CA LYS A 715 24.77 -4.18 -38.95
C LYS A 715 25.91 -4.19 -39.98
N SER A 716 26.47 -3.02 -40.30
CA SER A 716 27.61 -2.87 -41.21
C SER A 716 28.93 -3.36 -40.60
N TRP A 717 28.99 -3.42 -39.28
CA TRP A 717 30.15 -3.83 -38.50
C TRP A 717 29.80 -5.01 -37.63
N SER A 718 30.81 -5.76 -37.18
CA SER A 718 30.67 -6.87 -36.24
C SER A 718 31.85 -6.95 -35.29
N ILE A 719 31.63 -7.60 -34.15
CA ILE A 719 32.67 -7.94 -33.18
C ILE A 719 32.67 -9.43 -32.91
N VAL A 720 33.86 -9.94 -32.57
CA VAL A 720 34.07 -11.34 -32.19
C VAL A 720 34.50 -11.39 -30.75
N LEU A 721 33.77 -12.17 -29.92
CA LEU A 721 34.01 -12.24 -28.49
C LEU A 721 33.86 -13.67 -27.95
N ARG A 722 34.32 -13.87 -26.70
CA ARG A 722 34.02 -15.07 -25.93
C ARG A 722 32.74 -14.82 -25.13
N ILE A 723 31.84 -15.80 -25.11
CA ILE A 723 30.64 -15.73 -24.33
C ILE A 723 30.70 -16.79 -23.23
N PRO A 724 30.65 -16.40 -21.95
CA PRO A 724 30.66 -17.32 -20.82
C PRO A 724 29.37 -18.16 -20.72
N PRO A 725 29.41 -19.28 -19.96
CA PRO A 725 28.26 -20.17 -19.79
C PRO A 725 27.24 -19.57 -18.81
N LEU A 726 25.94 -19.72 -19.11
CA LEU A 726 24.82 -19.26 -18.22
C LEU A 726 25.04 -17.81 -17.72
N ALA A 727 25.38 -16.90 -18.65
CA ALA A 727 25.83 -15.58 -18.25
C ALA A 727 25.31 -14.45 -19.14
N THR A 728 25.33 -13.26 -18.56
CA THR A 728 25.12 -11.98 -19.25
C THR A 728 26.41 -11.20 -19.27
N VAL A 729 26.83 -10.78 -20.46
CA VAL A 729 27.96 -9.87 -20.72
C VAL A 729 27.42 -8.55 -21.24
N VAL A 730 27.96 -7.44 -20.74
CA VAL A 730 27.61 -6.11 -21.21
C VAL A 730 28.83 -5.39 -21.72
N LEU A 731 28.72 -4.89 -22.95
CA LEU A 731 29.78 -4.12 -23.60
C LEU A 731 29.38 -2.67 -23.75
N ARG A 732 30.34 -1.77 -23.61
CA ARG A 732 30.17 -0.33 -23.88
C ARG A 732 31.04 0.03 -25.09
N PRO A 733 30.46 0.57 -26.19
CA PRO A 733 31.24 1.13 -27.30
C PRO A 733 31.95 2.41 -26.86
N ASP A 734 33.15 2.60 -27.34
CA ASP A 734 33.89 3.87 -27.21
C ASP A 734 33.30 4.89 -28.20
N THR A 735 32.57 5.85 -27.70
CA THR A 735 31.89 6.88 -28.50
C THR A 735 32.69 8.19 -28.66
N GLU A 736 33.83 8.31 -27.99
CA GLU A 736 34.64 9.54 -28.02
C GLU A 736 35.08 9.97 -29.45
N LYS A 737 35.44 9.00 -30.31
CA LYS A 737 35.83 9.31 -31.68
C LYS A 737 34.71 9.94 -32.54
N PHE A 738 33.43 9.81 -32.12
CA PHE A 738 32.29 10.35 -32.86
C PHE A 738 31.81 11.71 -32.32
N ARG A 739 32.47 12.24 -31.30
CA ARG A 739 32.05 13.50 -30.60
C ARG A 739 31.95 14.68 -31.57
N GLY A 740 32.91 14.84 -32.49
CA GLY A 740 32.90 15.94 -33.50
C GLY A 740 31.79 15.79 -34.55
N LEU A 741 31.48 14.56 -34.96
CA LEU A 741 30.47 14.28 -35.99
C LEU A 741 29.04 14.56 -35.51
N ALA A 742 28.77 14.29 -34.22
CA ALA A 742 27.45 14.56 -33.60
C ALA A 742 27.20 16.04 -33.40
N GLU A 743 28.22 16.85 -33.08
CA GLU A 743 28.10 18.32 -32.99
C GLU A 743 27.84 18.95 -34.36
N GLU A 744 28.36 18.37 -35.45
CA GLU A 744 28.08 18.81 -36.81
C GLU A 744 26.67 18.38 -37.29
N ALA A 745 26.23 17.16 -36.95
CA ALA A 745 24.89 16.66 -37.28
C ALA A 745 23.79 17.41 -36.54
N GLY A 746 23.95 17.69 -35.24
CA GLY A 746 23.01 18.50 -34.45
C GLY A 746 22.92 19.94 -34.97
N LYS A 747 23.99 20.51 -35.48
CA LYS A 747 23.94 21.82 -36.15
C LYS A 747 23.23 21.76 -37.52
N ALA A 748 23.29 20.64 -38.23
CA ALA A 748 22.59 20.42 -39.50
C ALA A 748 21.09 20.21 -39.29
N GLU A 749 20.65 19.49 -38.27
CA GLU A 749 19.24 19.36 -37.90
C GLU A 749 18.60 20.67 -37.44
N VAL A 750 19.31 21.44 -36.61
CA VAL A 750 18.84 22.77 -36.19
C VAL A 750 18.79 23.76 -37.39
N MET A 751 19.66 23.61 -38.39
CA MET A 751 19.61 24.42 -39.61
C MET A 751 18.43 24.01 -40.54
N LEU A 752 18.04 22.73 -40.56
CA LEU A 752 16.89 22.27 -41.35
C LEU A 752 15.54 22.70 -40.73
N GLU A 753 15.45 22.79 -39.41
CA GLU A 753 14.27 23.33 -38.72
C GLU A 753 14.13 24.85 -38.84
N CYS A 754 15.20 25.56 -39.16
CA CYS A 754 15.21 27.03 -39.36
C CYS A 754 14.99 27.51 -40.80
N LEU A 755 14.78 26.61 -41.76
CA LEU A 755 14.42 27.01 -43.13
C LEU A 755 12.90 27.23 -43.26
N PRO A 756 12.41 28.41 -43.63
CA PRO A 756 10.98 28.66 -43.82
C PRO A 756 10.45 27.79 -44.98
N SER A 757 9.33 27.11 -44.73
CA SER A 757 8.57 26.30 -45.64
C SER A 757 8.04 27.09 -46.81
#